data_74f9b0d49a5f8fde51939780fc3b27b2
#
_entry.id   74f9b0d49a5f8fde51939780fc3b27b2
#
_cell.length_a   1.000
_cell.length_b   1.000
_cell.length_c   1.000
_cell.angle_alpha   90.00
_cell.angle_beta   90.00
_cell.angle_gamma   90.00
#
_symmetry.space_group_name_H-M   'P 1'
#
loop_
_entity.id
_entity.type
_entity.pdbx_description
1 polymer ?
#
loop_
_entity_poly.entity_id
_entity_poly.type
_entity_poly.pdbx_seq_one_letter_code
_entity_poly.pdbx_strand_id
1 'polypeptide(L)'
;METFEEHYSSMRETILKVMPGADMALIDRAVEYADVKHCRQKRKDGSPYIIHPLAVAEIVAEMGLDIDAILGALLHDCIEDTDASHDDIEKLFGQTVAELVEGVTKLTRANFETSEQAQMENLRKMFMAMSKDIRVVLIKIADRLHNMRTMQYQTPAKQIKKCRETMDIYAPLAHRLGMQKIKWELEDISLRFLNPAEYEDIMSYLVAHEEQDKAFMQTIQERITERLESVGIHGTVYGRIKHVYSIYRKMQSQDKSLDELYDLYAFRVVVDTIPDCYNVLGHVHDLFNLVPGRFKDYISTPKPNMYQSLHTTVIGKQGIPFEVQIRTWDMHETAEYGIAAHWKYKQGSGAGSEKDFEWVRRLLENQQDAEPDEYIQSLKIDMFDDEVFVFTPKGRIVSLPAGSTPIDFAYAIHSGVGNAMVGAKVNNRIANIDMTLKNGDIVEILTSKSAKGPSRDWLTICKSNQARTKIRQWFKKEKREENVIHGRSSFESEMKRVGLPLSITIDPEVGPQLLKKLSFGDWEEMYAAIGYGGLTAAKAVGRIRDDINKALKAQTNEKVQQGPLRLNPDNPNIKTNRHAINGVIVEDIDSCMIKFAKCCTPVPGDAICGFITKGFGVSVHRCDCPNAANRDHPVQAARWVRVRWANEDNQPFETTLELDCITRDGLLLDVATTMTTARVRVKELFGKDLPGGKSTFTVKFEVKNAAELDSIRNKLLNIRDVVGSRRGQN
;
A
#
# COMPACT_ATOMS: atom_id res chain seq x y z
N MET A 1 30.74 20.78 -12.31
CA MET A 1 29.38 21.10 -12.82
C MET A 1 29.47 20.94 -14.31
N GLU A 2 28.69 20.02 -14.84
CA GLU A 2 28.58 19.84 -16.27
C GLU A 2 27.97 21.08 -16.91
N THR A 3 28.53 21.50 -18.02
CA THR A 3 28.12 22.74 -18.73
C THR A 3 26.91 22.48 -19.63
N PHE A 4 26.23 23.50 -20.07
CA PHE A 4 25.16 23.41 -21.07
C PHE A 4 25.65 22.65 -22.33
N GLU A 5 26.88 22.94 -22.80
CA GLU A 5 27.43 22.33 -24.00
C GLU A 5 27.69 20.82 -23.84
N GLU A 6 28.09 20.39 -22.65
CA GLU A 6 28.28 18.96 -22.35
C GLU A 6 26.94 18.21 -22.40
N HIS A 7 25.93 18.70 -21.71
CA HIS A 7 24.59 18.08 -21.74
C HIS A 7 23.93 18.11 -23.13
N TYR A 8 24.08 19.21 -23.84
CA TYR A 8 23.57 19.35 -25.20
C TYR A 8 24.25 18.39 -26.17
N SER A 9 25.58 18.26 -26.08
CA SER A 9 26.34 17.32 -26.91
C SER A 9 25.98 15.86 -26.59
N SER A 10 25.88 15.51 -25.29
CA SER A 10 25.49 14.17 -24.85
C SER A 10 24.10 13.79 -25.35
N MET A 11 23.12 14.67 -25.18
CA MET A 11 21.76 14.47 -25.70
C MET A 11 21.76 14.24 -27.21
N ARG A 12 22.48 15.08 -27.98
CA ARG A 12 22.56 14.93 -29.44
C ARG A 12 23.18 13.61 -29.86
N GLU A 13 24.28 13.22 -29.24
CA GLU A 13 24.94 11.94 -29.51
C GLU A 13 24.02 10.76 -29.21
N THR A 14 23.31 10.80 -28.10
CA THR A 14 22.33 9.79 -27.72
C THR A 14 21.19 9.69 -28.72
N ILE A 15 20.62 10.84 -29.16
CA ILE A 15 19.55 10.87 -30.18
C ILE A 15 20.04 10.29 -31.50
N LEU A 16 21.20 10.70 -31.99
CA LEU A 16 21.76 10.21 -33.27
C LEU A 16 22.12 8.73 -33.23
N LYS A 17 22.54 8.22 -32.07
CA LYS A 17 22.80 6.80 -31.87
C LYS A 17 21.55 5.94 -31.93
N VAL A 18 20.45 6.43 -31.33
CA VAL A 18 19.17 5.70 -31.26
C VAL A 18 18.35 5.90 -32.54
N MET A 19 18.39 7.12 -33.12
CA MET A 19 17.65 7.53 -34.32
C MET A 19 18.57 8.25 -35.30
N PRO A 20 19.33 7.53 -36.13
CA PRO A 20 20.29 8.14 -37.08
C PRO A 20 19.65 9.10 -38.10
N GLY A 21 18.32 9.02 -38.32
CA GLY A 21 17.56 9.86 -39.23
C GLY A 21 16.75 10.97 -38.57
N ALA A 22 17.00 11.30 -37.29
CA ALA A 22 16.27 12.33 -36.58
C ALA A 22 16.49 13.73 -37.20
N ASP A 23 15.41 14.54 -37.28
CA ASP A 23 15.49 15.95 -37.68
C ASP A 23 16.12 16.77 -36.53
N MET A 24 17.45 16.83 -36.56
CA MET A 24 18.21 17.58 -35.58
C MET A 24 17.94 19.09 -35.64
N ALA A 25 17.57 19.66 -36.83
CA ALA A 25 17.25 21.07 -36.92
C ALA A 25 15.98 21.44 -36.14
N LEU A 26 15.00 20.55 -36.14
CA LEU A 26 13.78 20.72 -35.34
C LEU A 26 14.06 20.61 -33.84
N ILE A 27 14.93 19.66 -33.43
CA ILE A 27 15.36 19.47 -32.03
C ILE A 27 16.14 20.71 -31.55
N ASP A 28 17.10 21.21 -32.34
CA ASP A 28 17.90 22.38 -32.01
C ASP A 28 17.00 23.64 -31.85
N ARG A 29 15.98 23.80 -32.65
CA ARG A 29 14.96 24.88 -32.51
C ARG A 29 14.19 24.73 -31.19
N ALA A 30 13.85 23.53 -30.78
CA ALA A 30 13.15 23.30 -29.51
C ALA A 30 14.06 23.61 -28.29
N VAL A 31 15.34 23.27 -28.37
CA VAL A 31 16.36 23.62 -27.36
C VAL A 31 16.50 25.15 -27.26
N GLU A 32 16.65 25.83 -28.39
CA GLU A 32 16.75 27.31 -28.44
C GLU A 32 15.47 27.97 -27.85
N TYR A 33 14.30 27.47 -28.21
CA TYR A 33 13.04 27.97 -27.67
C TYR A 33 12.94 27.78 -26.16
N ALA A 34 13.25 26.58 -25.65
CA ALA A 34 13.24 26.28 -24.23
C ALA A 34 14.29 27.13 -23.46
N ASP A 35 15.50 27.29 -23.99
CA ASP A 35 16.54 28.10 -23.38
C ASP A 35 16.14 29.58 -23.26
N VAL A 36 15.58 30.17 -24.33
CA VAL A 36 15.07 31.52 -24.31
C VAL A 36 13.95 31.70 -23.28
N LYS A 37 13.01 30.73 -23.20
CA LYS A 37 11.90 30.80 -22.23
C LYS A 37 12.35 30.66 -20.79
N HIS A 38 13.35 29.84 -20.52
CA HIS A 38 13.89 29.58 -19.18
C HIS A 38 15.12 30.43 -18.83
N CYS A 39 15.56 31.37 -19.66
CA CYS A 39 16.82 32.13 -19.54
C CYS A 39 17.03 32.83 -18.19
N ARG A 40 15.96 33.18 -17.46
CA ARG A 40 16.02 33.83 -16.13
C ARG A 40 15.94 32.84 -14.97
N GLN A 41 15.74 31.58 -15.25
CA GLN A 41 15.53 30.55 -14.23
C GLN A 41 16.83 29.79 -13.96
N LYS A 42 17.03 29.45 -12.69
CA LYS A 42 18.17 28.63 -12.23
C LYS A 42 17.67 27.47 -11.39
N ARG A 43 18.36 26.36 -11.49
CA ARG A 43 18.17 25.21 -10.60
C ARG A 43 18.74 25.52 -9.21
N LYS A 44 18.43 24.69 -8.20
CA LYS A 44 18.88 24.89 -6.82
C LYS A 44 20.38 24.69 -6.62
N ASP A 45 21.04 24.00 -7.51
CA ASP A 45 22.51 23.88 -7.56
C ASP A 45 23.19 25.10 -8.19
N GLY A 46 22.39 26.08 -8.69
CA GLY A 46 22.86 27.28 -9.36
C GLY A 46 23.03 27.16 -10.87
N SER A 47 22.88 25.99 -11.46
CA SER A 47 22.98 25.73 -12.89
C SER A 47 21.81 26.36 -13.68
N PRO A 48 21.97 26.67 -14.99
CA PRO A 48 20.87 27.10 -15.87
C PRO A 48 19.72 26.07 -15.90
N TYR A 49 18.47 26.53 -15.94
CA TYR A 49 17.31 25.62 -15.88
C TYR A 49 17.25 24.67 -17.06
N ILE A 50 17.71 25.10 -18.25
CA ILE A 50 17.69 24.33 -19.50
C ILE A 50 18.40 22.97 -19.41
N ILE A 51 19.34 22.78 -18.48
CA ILE A 51 20.01 21.49 -18.25
C ILE A 51 18.99 20.40 -17.89
N HIS A 52 17.89 20.76 -17.19
CA HIS A 52 16.84 19.82 -16.85
C HIS A 52 16.07 19.30 -18.08
N PRO A 53 15.47 20.13 -18.92
CA PRO A 53 14.85 19.66 -20.16
C PRO A 53 15.78 18.85 -21.07
N LEU A 54 17.06 19.25 -21.19
CA LEU A 54 18.05 18.49 -21.96
C LEU A 54 18.25 17.07 -21.40
N ALA A 55 18.45 16.94 -20.10
CA ALA A 55 18.61 15.63 -19.44
C ALA A 55 17.33 14.78 -19.52
N VAL A 56 16.15 15.38 -19.40
CA VAL A 56 14.87 14.66 -19.57
C VAL A 56 14.72 14.15 -21.01
N ALA A 57 15.06 14.98 -22.01
CA ALA A 57 15.03 14.61 -23.42
C ALA A 57 16.04 13.47 -23.74
N GLU A 58 17.22 13.51 -23.14
CA GLU A 58 18.20 12.44 -23.26
C GLU A 58 17.69 11.12 -22.70
N ILE A 59 17.06 11.12 -21.50
CA ILE A 59 16.44 9.94 -20.92
C ILE A 59 15.33 9.39 -21.82
N VAL A 60 14.49 10.28 -22.40
CA VAL A 60 13.42 9.90 -23.33
C VAL A 60 13.99 9.31 -24.63
N ALA A 61 15.10 9.85 -25.13
CA ALA A 61 15.81 9.30 -26.29
C ALA A 61 16.43 7.92 -25.99
N GLU A 62 17.06 7.72 -24.81
CA GLU A 62 17.56 6.41 -24.36
C GLU A 62 16.44 5.34 -24.32
N MET A 63 15.21 5.74 -24.00
CA MET A 63 14.05 4.84 -24.02
C MET A 63 13.65 4.43 -25.45
N GLY A 64 14.18 5.09 -26.49
CA GLY A 64 13.85 4.84 -27.89
C GLY A 64 12.50 5.41 -28.34
N LEU A 65 11.99 6.45 -27.67
CA LEU A 65 10.76 7.14 -28.06
C LEU A 65 10.97 8.02 -29.30
N ASP A 66 9.86 8.40 -29.93
CA ASP A 66 9.84 9.20 -31.16
C ASP A 66 10.27 10.67 -30.95
N ILE A 67 10.44 11.38 -32.07
CA ILE A 67 10.84 12.79 -32.05
C ILE A 67 9.83 13.66 -31.31
N ASP A 68 8.54 13.41 -31.47
CA ASP A 68 7.50 14.19 -30.79
C ASP A 68 7.61 14.09 -29.26
N ALA A 69 7.94 12.88 -28.75
CA ALA A 69 8.17 12.67 -27.31
C ALA A 69 9.45 13.41 -26.84
N ILE A 70 10.52 13.42 -27.64
CA ILE A 70 11.75 14.16 -27.33
C ILE A 70 11.47 15.67 -27.29
N LEU A 71 10.74 16.19 -28.28
CA LEU A 71 10.31 17.59 -28.30
C LEU A 71 9.39 17.91 -27.11
N GLY A 72 8.45 17.01 -26.82
CA GLY A 72 7.60 17.12 -25.63
C GLY A 72 8.41 17.16 -24.32
N ALA A 73 9.50 16.39 -24.24
CA ALA A 73 10.42 16.38 -23.09
C ALA A 73 11.25 17.68 -23.00
N LEU A 74 11.70 18.24 -24.12
CA LEU A 74 12.41 19.52 -24.14
C LEU A 74 11.51 20.69 -23.70
N LEU A 75 10.22 20.63 -24.00
CA LEU A 75 9.26 21.73 -23.83
C LEU A 75 8.33 21.53 -22.63
N HIS A 76 8.44 20.44 -21.86
CA HIS A 76 7.43 20.00 -20.88
C HIS A 76 7.13 21.04 -19.79
N ASP A 77 8.12 21.83 -19.37
CA ASP A 77 7.96 22.86 -18.33
C ASP A 77 7.67 24.25 -18.89
N CYS A 78 7.72 24.44 -20.24
CA CYS A 78 7.53 25.75 -20.83
C CYS A 78 6.14 26.35 -20.55
N ILE A 79 5.05 25.55 -20.63
CA ILE A 79 3.70 26.02 -20.33
C ILE A 79 3.48 26.22 -18.83
N GLU A 80 4.17 25.45 -17.98
CA GLU A 80 3.99 25.49 -16.53
C GLU A 80 4.73 26.66 -15.91
N ASP A 81 6.00 26.85 -16.27
CA ASP A 81 6.94 27.73 -15.59
C ASP A 81 7.30 29.00 -16.35
N THR A 82 6.73 29.19 -17.57
CA THR A 82 7.00 30.39 -18.39
C THR A 82 5.71 31.01 -18.95
N ASP A 83 5.85 32.02 -19.84
CA ASP A 83 4.78 32.66 -20.55
C ASP A 83 4.38 31.96 -21.87
N ALA A 84 4.92 30.76 -22.13
CA ALA A 84 4.59 30.00 -23.33
C ALA A 84 3.14 29.47 -23.28
N SER A 85 2.39 29.59 -24.38
CA SER A 85 1.04 29.06 -24.51
C SER A 85 1.01 27.75 -25.31
N HIS A 86 -0.07 26.97 -25.15
CA HIS A 86 -0.33 25.80 -26.00
C HIS A 86 -0.26 26.14 -27.49
N ASP A 87 -0.92 27.27 -27.91
CA ASP A 87 -0.97 27.69 -29.28
C ASP A 87 0.40 28.07 -29.88
N ASP A 88 1.32 28.58 -29.05
CA ASP A 88 2.69 28.88 -29.48
C ASP A 88 3.45 27.59 -29.79
N ILE A 89 3.31 26.58 -28.95
CA ILE A 89 3.95 25.29 -29.16
C ILE A 89 3.35 24.57 -30.37
N GLU A 90 2.03 24.59 -30.50
CA GLU A 90 1.33 23.99 -31.65
C GLU A 90 1.79 24.57 -32.98
N LYS A 91 1.90 25.90 -33.08
CA LYS A 91 2.37 26.59 -34.32
C LYS A 91 3.82 26.25 -34.66
N LEU A 92 4.70 26.07 -33.67
CA LEU A 92 6.13 25.90 -33.91
C LEU A 92 6.55 24.45 -34.07
N PHE A 93 5.89 23.52 -33.35
CA PHE A 93 6.30 22.12 -33.20
C PHE A 93 5.19 21.11 -33.51
N GLY A 94 3.97 21.57 -33.78
CA GLY A 94 2.84 20.74 -34.18
C GLY A 94 1.90 20.36 -33.04
N GLN A 95 0.69 19.90 -33.42
CA GLN A 95 -0.39 19.56 -32.47
C GLN A 95 -0.01 18.47 -31.51
N THR A 96 0.63 17.39 -31.97
CA THR A 96 1.02 16.26 -31.12
C THR A 96 1.94 16.68 -29.97
N VAL A 97 2.96 17.50 -30.27
CA VAL A 97 3.89 18.01 -29.27
C VAL A 97 3.17 18.90 -28.25
N ALA A 98 2.30 19.80 -28.72
CA ALA A 98 1.52 20.67 -27.84
C ALA A 98 0.58 19.89 -26.91
N GLU A 99 -0.09 18.85 -27.41
CA GLU A 99 -0.93 17.94 -26.60
C GLU A 99 -0.12 17.16 -25.57
N LEU A 100 1.10 16.70 -25.91
CA LEU A 100 2.00 16.03 -24.97
C LEU A 100 2.43 16.97 -23.84
N VAL A 101 2.88 18.17 -24.16
CA VAL A 101 3.29 19.19 -23.18
C VAL A 101 2.13 19.59 -22.27
N GLU A 102 0.95 19.83 -22.82
CA GLU A 102 -0.25 20.14 -22.03
C GLU A 102 -0.64 18.96 -21.12
N GLY A 103 -0.51 17.73 -21.62
CA GLY A 103 -0.76 16.51 -20.85
C GLY A 103 0.14 16.43 -19.62
N VAL A 104 1.44 16.66 -19.77
CA VAL A 104 2.42 16.68 -18.67
C VAL A 104 2.11 17.80 -17.68
N THR A 105 1.80 19.02 -18.16
CA THR A 105 1.47 20.19 -17.33
C THR A 105 0.20 19.97 -16.48
N LYS A 106 -0.86 19.38 -17.07
CA LYS A 106 -2.11 19.09 -16.35
C LYS A 106 -1.94 18.10 -15.19
N LEU A 107 -0.92 17.24 -15.25
CA LEU A 107 -0.59 16.32 -14.16
C LEU A 107 -0.05 17.05 -12.91
N THR A 108 0.53 18.23 -13.07
CA THR A 108 1.20 18.97 -12.00
C THR A 108 0.26 19.96 -11.29
N ARG A 109 -0.73 20.54 -11.99
CA ARG A 109 -1.64 21.58 -11.47
C ARG A 109 -2.82 20.99 -10.69
N ALA A 110 -2.67 20.75 -9.36
CA ALA A 110 -3.80 20.45 -8.50
C ALA A 110 -3.59 21.03 -7.10
N ASN A 111 -4.48 21.94 -6.67
CA ASN A 111 -4.55 22.46 -5.31
C ASN A 111 -5.54 21.61 -4.49
N PHE A 112 -5.09 20.96 -3.41
CA PHE A 112 -5.91 20.10 -2.57
C PHE A 112 -5.78 20.45 -1.10
N GLU A 113 -6.86 20.22 -0.35
CA GLU A 113 -6.91 20.47 1.09
C GLU A 113 -6.16 19.43 1.92
N THR A 114 -5.98 18.19 1.39
CA THR A 114 -5.23 17.12 2.09
C THR A 114 -4.18 16.46 1.18
N SER A 115 -3.09 15.97 1.79
CA SER A 115 -1.98 15.29 1.09
C SER A 115 -2.44 14.01 0.37
N GLU A 116 -3.41 13.26 0.93
CA GLU A 116 -3.90 12.01 0.39
C GLU A 116 -4.83 12.21 -0.81
N GLN A 117 -5.72 13.20 -0.75
CA GLN A 117 -6.57 13.59 -1.87
C GLN A 117 -5.75 14.10 -3.06
N ALA A 118 -4.66 14.83 -2.78
CA ALA A 118 -3.73 15.29 -3.81
C ALA A 118 -3.05 14.13 -4.54
N GLN A 119 -2.59 13.12 -3.82
CA GLN A 119 -1.95 11.94 -4.40
C GLN A 119 -2.93 11.14 -5.28
N MET A 120 -4.16 10.97 -4.82
CA MET A 120 -5.21 10.25 -5.55
C MET A 120 -5.56 10.93 -6.87
N GLU A 121 -5.81 12.24 -6.84
CA GLU A 121 -6.17 12.96 -8.05
C GLU A 121 -5.01 13.06 -9.05
N ASN A 122 -3.76 13.12 -8.56
CA ASN A 122 -2.59 13.01 -9.42
C ASN A 122 -2.51 11.65 -10.12
N LEU A 123 -2.70 10.56 -9.38
CA LEU A 123 -2.77 9.22 -9.95
C LEU A 123 -3.89 9.10 -10.99
N ARG A 124 -5.08 9.60 -10.64
CA ARG A 124 -6.22 9.63 -11.57
C ARG A 124 -5.90 10.34 -12.87
N LYS A 125 -5.33 11.55 -12.78
CA LYS A 125 -4.93 12.33 -13.96
C LYS A 125 -3.88 11.60 -14.79
N MET A 126 -2.90 10.95 -14.13
CA MET A 126 -1.90 10.14 -14.82
C MET A 126 -2.55 9.01 -15.61
N PHE A 127 -3.49 8.25 -15.03
CA PHE A 127 -4.18 7.18 -15.76
C PHE A 127 -5.08 7.72 -16.89
N MET A 128 -5.74 8.84 -16.69
CA MET A 128 -6.50 9.50 -17.75
C MET A 128 -5.59 9.98 -18.88
N ALA A 129 -4.41 10.51 -18.58
CA ALA A 129 -3.43 10.89 -19.59
C ALA A 129 -2.88 9.66 -20.32
N MET A 130 -2.55 8.57 -19.60
CA MET A 130 -2.13 7.31 -20.20
C MET A 130 -3.13 6.72 -21.19
N SER A 131 -4.43 6.87 -20.91
CA SER A 131 -5.48 6.37 -21.81
C SER A 131 -5.58 7.17 -23.12
N LYS A 132 -5.06 8.40 -23.15
CA LYS A 132 -4.98 9.25 -24.34
C LYS A 132 -3.66 9.05 -25.08
N ASP A 133 -2.56 9.23 -24.39
CA ASP A 133 -1.22 9.04 -24.93
C ASP A 133 -0.24 8.66 -23.80
N ILE A 134 0.34 7.47 -23.88
CA ILE A 134 1.25 6.96 -22.87
C ILE A 134 2.54 7.77 -22.78
N ARG A 135 2.97 8.42 -23.87
CA ARG A 135 4.19 9.23 -23.93
C ARG A 135 4.19 10.31 -22.85
N VAL A 136 3.02 10.87 -22.51
CA VAL A 136 2.86 11.83 -21.39
C VAL A 136 3.40 11.28 -20.07
N VAL A 137 3.10 10.02 -19.77
CA VAL A 137 3.54 9.40 -18.52
C VAL A 137 5.01 8.99 -18.60
N LEU A 138 5.50 8.56 -19.77
CA LEU A 138 6.90 8.24 -19.99
C LEU A 138 7.79 9.47 -19.81
N ILE A 139 7.39 10.63 -20.36
CA ILE A 139 8.05 11.92 -20.13
C ILE A 139 8.03 12.28 -18.63
N LYS A 140 6.90 12.07 -17.95
CA LYS A 140 6.80 12.39 -16.51
C LYS A 140 7.65 11.48 -15.63
N ILE A 141 7.84 10.22 -16.01
CA ILE A 141 8.78 9.31 -15.35
C ILE A 141 10.23 9.76 -15.57
N ALA A 142 10.58 10.20 -16.79
CA ALA A 142 11.90 10.74 -17.11
C ALA A 142 12.19 12.03 -16.32
N ASP A 143 11.21 12.97 -16.26
CA ASP A 143 11.27 14.16 -15.41
C ASP A 143 11.52 13.79 -13.94
N ARG A 144 10.75 12.83 -13.41
CA ARG A 144 10.92 12.35 -12.04
C ARG A 144 12.31 11.77 -11.82
N LEU A 145 12.82 10.97 -12.74
CA LEU A 145 14.15 10.37 -12.62
C LEU A 145 15.24 11.43 -12.55
N HIS A 146 15.21 12.42 -13.45
CA HIS A 146 16.21 13.50 -13.40
C HIS A 146 16.08 14.35 -12.12
N ASN A 147 14.86 14.62 -11.66
CA ASN A 147 14.65 15.29 -10.39
C ASN A 147 15.17 14.48 -9.18
N MET A 148 15.11 13.15 -9.23
CA MET A 148 15.70 12.28 -8.20
C MET A 148 17.23 12.28 -8.27
N ARG A 149 17.85 12.28 -9.45
CA ARG A 149 19.31 12.38 -9.62
C ARG A 149 19.89 13.67 -9.00
N THR A 150 19.10 14.73 -8.93
CA THR A 150 19.50 16.03 -8.34
C THR A 150 18.93 16.26 -6.93
N MET A 151 18.45 15.22 -6.25
CA MET A 151 17.75 15.33 -4.96
C MET A 151 18.63 15.88 -3.82
N GLN A 152 19.94 15.69 -3.88
CA GLN A 152 20.89 16.18 -2.87
C GLN A 152 20.83 17.71 -2.65
N TYR A 153 20.40 18.47 -3.65
CA TYR A 153 20.28 19.93 -3.56
C TYR A 153 18.96 20.42 -2.96
N GLN A 154 18.05 19.49 -2.62
CA GLN A 154 16.76 19.81 -1.98
C GLN A 154 16.87 19.84 -0.45
N THR A 155 15.93 20.53 0.21
CA THR A 155 15.86 20.52 1.69
C THR A 155 15.43 19.12 2.20
N PRO A 156 15.90 18.69 3.41
CA PRO A 156 15.59 17.37 3.95
C PRO A 156 14.10 17.01 3.97
N ALA A 157 13.25 17.98 4.32
CA ALA A 157 11.79 17.76 4.30
C ALA A 157 11.25 17.48 2.90
N LYS A 158 11.78 18.16 1.86
CA LYS A 158 11.40 17.91 0.46
C LYS A 158 11.98 16.60 -0.05
N GLN A 159 13.21 16.26 0.34
CA GLN A 159 13.84 14.97 0.01
C GLN A 159 12.94 13.82 0.46
N ILE A 160 12.59 13.76 1.75
CA ILE A 160 11.72 12.71 2.31
C ILE A 160 10.36 12.66 1.61
N LYS A 161 9.71 13.83 1.41
CA LYS A 161 8.41 13.89 0.74
C LYS A 161 8.47 13.34 -0.68
N LYS A 162 9.46 13.79 -1.48
CA LYS A 162 9.61 13.40 -2.88
C LYS A 162 10.05 11.95 -3.05
N CYS A 163 10.93 11.45 -2.17
CA CYS A 163 11.33 10.05 -2.17
C CYS A 163 10.15 9.11 -1.83
N ARG A 164 9.31 9.46 -0.84
CA ARG A 164 8.08 8.69 -0.55
C ARG A 164 7.12 8.69 -1.72
N GLU A 165 6.85 9.85 -2.32
CA GLU A 165 6.01 9.95 -3.52
C GLU A 165 6.57 9.08 -4.67
N THR A 166 7.89 9.06 -4.83
CA THR A 166 8.56 8.25 -5.85
C THR A 166 8.39 6.75 -5.58
N MET A 167 8.57 6.31 -4.35
CA MET A 167 8.36 4.92 -3.94
C MET A 167 6.91 4.48 -4.00
N ASP A 168 5.97 5.37 -3.67
CA ASP A 168 4.54 5.06 -3.63
C ASP A 168 3.88 5.07 -5.01
N ILE A 169 4.43 5.82 -5.99
CA ILE A 169 3.76 6.08 -7.27
C ILE A 169 4.67 5.72 -8.46
N TYR A 170 5.83 6.37 -8.58
CA TYR A 170 6.61 6.33 -9.83
C TYR A 170 7.40 5.02 -10.01
N ALA A 171 8.01 4.49 -8.95
CA ALA A 171 8.73 3.22 -9.03
C ALA A 171 7.79 2.03 -9.34
N PRO A 172 6.60 1.91 -8.73
CA PRO A 172 5.59 0.93 -9.12
C PRO A 172 5.07 1.10 -10.55
N LEU A 173 4.84 2.34 -10.96
CA LEU A 173 4.40 2.63 -12.31
C LEU A 173 5.45 2.22 -13.35
N ALA A 174 6.73 2.56 -13.11
CA ALA A 174 7.85 2.11 -13.93
C ALA A 174 7.94 0.57 -13.97
N HIS A 175 7.70 -0.09 -12.82
CA HIS A 175 7.63 -1.56 -12.77
C HIS A 175 6.51 -2.14 -13.63
N ARG A 176 5.30 -1.56 -13.55
CA ARG A 176 4.15 -2.03 -14.32
C ARG A 176 4.31 -1.79 -15.82
N LEU A 177 4.98 -0.71 -16.19
CA LEU A 177 5.35 -0.42 -17.57
C LEU A 177 6.58 -1.21 -18.07
N GLY A 178 7.17 -2.06 -17.24
CA GLY A 178 8.32 -2.90 -17.59
C GLY A 178 9.67 -2.20 -17.56
N MET A 179 9.74 -0.92 -17.18
CA MET A 179 10.93 -0.06 -17.22
C MET A 179 11.89 -0.35 -16.05
N GLN A 180 12.52 -1.52 -16.06
CA GLN A 180 13.30 -2.00 -14.90
C GLN A 180 14.52 -1.12 -14.59
N LYS A 181 15.22 -0.61 -15.60
CA LYS A 181 16.38 0.28 -15.43
C LYS A 181 16.00 1.50 -14.59
N ILE A 182 14.93 2.18 -14.98
CA ILE A 182 14.44 3.39 -14.30
C ILE A 182 13.90 3.08 -12.91
N LYS A 183 13.12 1.99 -12.79
CA LYS A 183 12.59 1.55 -11.50
C LYS A 183 13.70 1.38 -10.46
N TRP A 184 14.75 0.63 -10.80
CA TRP A 184 15.85 0.37 -9.86
C TRP A 184 16.58 1.64 -9.45
N GLU A 185 16.83 2.55 -10.39
CA GLU A 185 17.48 3.81 -10.08
C GLU A 185 16.63 4.69 -9.17
N LEU A 186 15.32 4.77 -9.43
CA LEU A 186 14.38 5.48 -8.56
C LEU A 186 14.33 4.89 -7.14
N GLU A 187 14.34 3.55 -7.02
CA GLU A 187 14.33 2.84 -5.75
C GLU A 187 15.64 3.06 -4.97
N ASP A 188 16.80 2.93 -5.62
CA ASP A 188 18.11 3.09 -4.99
C ASP A 188 18.33 4.53 -4.51
N ILE A 189 18.01 5.54 -5.34
CA ILE A 189 18.10 6.94 -4.93
C ILE A 189 17.14 7.21 -3.76
N SER A 190 15.91 6.69 -3.81
CA SER A 190 14.94 6.90 -2.74
C SER A 190 15.40 6.28 -1.42
N LEU A 191 15.97 5.07 -1.44
CA LEU A 191 16.49 4.40 -0.25
C LEU A 191 17.59 5.24 0.41
N ARG A 192 18.50 5.81 -0.38
CA ARG A 192 19.60 6.66 0.12
C ARG A 192 19.11 7.80 1.00
N PHE A 193 17.94 8.40 0.70
CA PHE A 193 17.38 9.51 1.47
C PHE A 193 16.37 9.10 2.54
N LEU A 194 15.68 7.96 2.35
CA LEU A 194 14.69 7.48 3.31
C LEU A 194 15.31 6.69 4.46
N ASN A 195 16.30 5.85 4.15
CA ASN A 195 16.99 4.97 5.10
C ASN A 195 18.50 5.05 4.85
N PRO A 196 19.15 6.18 5.15
CA PRO A 196 20.55 6.39 4.83
C PRO A 196 21.50 5.42 5.55
N ALA A 197 21.20 5.01 6.78
CA ALA A 197 22.04 4.08 7.53
C ALA A 197 22.12 2.71 6.83
N GLU A 198 20.97 2.11 6.49
CA GLU A 198 20.92 0.82 5.81
C GLU A 198 21.49 0.89 4.38
N TYR A 199 21.33 2.02 3.71
CA TYR A 199 21.96 2.25 2.42
C TYR A 199 23.49 2.26 2.53
N GLU A 200 24.04 2.99 3.48
CA GLU A 200 25.48 3.09 3.76
C GLU A 200 26.08 1.73 4.17
N ASP A 201 25.38 0.97 5.01
CA ASP A 201 25.81 -0.36 5.44
C ASP A 201 25.92 -1.30 4.24
N ILE A 202 24.92 -1.35 3.36
CA ILE A 202 24.95 -2.17 2.15
C ILE A 202 26.06 -1.70 1.20
N MET A 203 26.19 -0.41 0.97
CA MET A 203 27.23 0.15 0.10
C MET A 203 28.63 -0.14 0.62
N SER A 204 28.87 0.01 1.92
CA SER A 204 30.15 -0.29 2.56
C SER A 204 30.52 -1.76 2.39
N TYR A 205 29.56 -2.67 2.55
CA TYR A 205 29.76 -4.11 2.31
C TYR A 205 30.13 -4.39 0.86
N LEU A 206 29.39 -3.83 -0.11
CA LEU A 206 29.66 -4.02 -1.54
C LEU A 206 31.03 -3.48 -1.95
N VAL A 207 31.43 -2.32 -1.42
CA VAL A 207 32.77 -1.74 -1.68
C VAL A 207 33.89 -2.61 -1.07
N ALA A 208 33.68 -3.12 0.15
CA ALA A 208 34.66 -3.97 0.81
C ALA A 208 34.92 -5.29 0.07
N HIS A 209 33.94 -5.81 -0.67
CA HIS A 209 34.04 -7.07 -1.42
C HIS A 209 34.22 -6.89 -2.93
N GLU A 210 34.34 -5.65 -3.42
CA GLU A 210 34.32 -5.31 -4.85
C GLU A 210 35.32 -6.11 -5.69
N GLU A 211 36.58 -6.27 -5.21
CA GLU A 211 37.61 -7.01 -5.95
C GLU A 211 37.30 -8.50 -6.03
N GLN A 212 36.84 -9.09 -4.92
CA GLN A 212 36.45 -10.50 -4.86
C GLN A 212 35.23 -10.77 -5.74
N ASP A 213 34.25 -9.87 -5.70
CA ASP A 213 33.03 -9.95 -6.50
C ASP A 213 33.33 -9.83 -8.00
N LYS A 214 34.21 -8.90 -8.40
CA LYS A 214 34.66 -8.75 -9.79
C LYS A 214 35.35 -10.00 -10.28
N ALA A 215 36.31 -10.56 -9.50
CA ALA A 215 37.02 -11.78 -9.85
C ALA A 215 36.05 -12.98 -9.98
N PHE A 216 35.11 -13.12 -9.06
CA PHE A 216 34.10 -14.17 -9.14
C PHE A 216 33.20 -14.00 -10.38
N MET A 217 32.70 -12.80 -10.62
CA MET A 217 31.85 -12.52 -11.79
C MET A 217 32.57 -12.78 -13.09
N GLN A 218 33.81 -12.34 -13.20
CA GLN A 218 34.65 -12.57 -14.40
C GLN A 218 34.84 -14.06 -14.64
N THR A 219 35.19 -14.84 -13.62
CA THR A 219 35.39 -16.30 -13.75
C THR A 219 34.13 -17.02 -14.24
N ILE A 220 32.95 -16.67 -13.73
CA ILE A 220 31.69 -17.29 -14.16
C ILE A 220 31.34 -16.84 -15.60
N GLN A 221 31.51 -15.56 -15.90
CA GLN A 221 31.25 -14.99 -17.22
C GLN A 221 32.12 -15.67 -18.28
N GLU A 222 33.42 -15.80 -18.06
CA GLU A 222 34.36 -16.48 -18.95
C GLU A 222 33.94 -17.94 -19.20
N ARG A 223 33.63 -18.69 -18.14
CA ARG A 223 33.20 -20.09 -18.26
C ARG A 223 31.90 -20.27 -19.06
N ILE A 224 30.92 -19.38 -18.89
CA ILE A 224 29.70 -19.44 -19.69
C ILE A 224 30.01 -19.07 -21.13
N THR A 225 30.80 -18.03 -21.38
CA THR A 225 31.20 -17.57 -22.73
C THR A 225 31.97 -18.67 -23.50
N GLU A 226 33.01 -19.26 -22.88
CA GLU A 226 33.74 -20.37 -23.46
C GLU A 226 32.85 -21.57 -23.84
N ARG A 227 31.86 -21.86 -22.98
CA ARG A 227 30.89 -22.93 -23.27
C ARG A 227 30.00 -22.59 -24.46
N LEU A 228 29.50 -21.35 -24.54
CA LEU A 228 28.67 -20.90 -25.68
C LEU A 228 29.46 -20.96 -26.99
N GLU A 229 30.71 -20.49 -27.00
CA GLU A 229 31.61 -20.55 -28.14
C GLU A 229 31.88 -22.00 -28.57
N SER A 230 32.16 -22.90 -27.61
CA SER A 230 32.45 -24.31 -27.89
C SER A 230 31.31 -25.07 -28.57
N VAL A 231 30.05 -24.60 -28.38
CA VAL A 231 28.84 -25.22 -28.98
C VAL A 231 28.26 -24.41 -30.13
N GLY A 232 28.94 -23.30 -30.52
CA GLY A 232 28.53 -22.46 -31.65
C GLY A 232 27.28 -21.62 -31.42
N ILE A 233 26.96 -21.31 -30.16
CA ILE A 233 25.85 -20.41 -29.83
C ILE A 233 26.37 -18.99 -29.70
N HIS A 234 25.84 -18.08 -30.54
CA HIS A 234 26.15 -16.67 -30.43
C HIS A 234 25.38 -16.04 -29.27
N GLY A 235 26.09 -15.42 -28.34
CA GLY A 235 25.47 -14.78 -27.19
C GLY A 235 26.45 -13.93 -26.40
N THR A 236 25.90 -12.98 -25.66
CA THR A 236 26.68 -12.11 -24.77
C THR A 236 26.32 -12.36 -23.33
N VAL A 237 27.32 -12.46 -22.46
CA VAL A 237 27.17 -12.73 -21.04
C VAL A 237 27.48 -11.48 -20.23
N TYR A 238 26.57 -11.03 -19.41
CA TYR A 238 26.74 -9.89 -18.51
C TYR A 238 26.61 -10.35 -17.06
N GLY A 239 27.62 -10.07 -16.24
CA GLY A 239 27.52 -10.22 -14.79
C GLY A 239 27.07 -8.91 -14.13
N ARG A 240 26.23 -9.00 -13.11
CA ARG A 240 25.87 -7.84 -12.30
C ARG A 240 25.61 -8.23 -10.86
N ILE A 241 25.88 -7.31 -9.94
CA ILE A 241 25.39 -7.35 -8.57
C ILE A 241 23.96 -6.78 -8.53
N LYS A 242 23.11 -7.33 -7.67
CA LYS A 242 21.75 -6.80 -7.49
C LYS A 242 21.78 -5.39 -6.91
N HIS A 243 20.78 -4.59 -7.29
CA HIS A 243 20.61 -3.21 -6.82
C HIS A 243 20.43 -3.13 -5.32
N VAL A 244 20.90 -2.04 -4.71
CA VAL A 244 20.93 -1.83 -3.26
C VAL A 244 19.54 -1.98 -2.64
N TYR A 245 18.52 -1.38 -3.23
CA TYR A 245 17.14 -1.54 -2.75
C TYR A 245 16.63 -2.98 -2.83
N SER A 246 17.00 -3.73 -3.86
CA SER A 246 16.63 -5.14 -4.00
C SER A 246 17.26 -6.00 -2.90
N ILE A 247 18.49 -5.69 -2.50
CA ILE A 247 19.19 -6.31 -1.37
C ILE A 247 18.49 -5.95 -0.07
N TYR A 248 18.27 -4.66 0.20
CA TYR A 248 17.57 -4.13 1.36
C TYR A 248 16.19 -4.80 1.56
N ARG A 249 15.37 -4.85 0.50
CA ARG A 249 14.05 -5.48 0.54
C ARG A 249 14.12 -6.95 0.93
N LYS A 250 15.13 -7.69 0.46
CA LYS A 250 15.31 -9.10 0.81
C LYS A 250 15.73 -9.28 2.26
N MET A 251 16.66 -8.47 2.75
CA MET A 251 17.04 -8.46 4.15
C MET A 251 15.81 -8.29 5.04
N GLN A 252 14.98 -7.29 4.74
CA GLN A 252 13.76 -7.00 5.50
C GLN A 252 12.70 -8.10 5.38
N SER A 253 12.48 -8.67 4.18
CA SER A 253 11.42 -9.66 3.96
C SER A 253 11.76 -11.06 4.46
N GLN A 254 13.06 -11.39 4.58
CA GLN A 254 13.54 -12.71 5.00
C GLN A 254 14.19 -12.69 6.39
N ASP A 255 14.29 -11.51 7.02
CA ASP A 255 14.97 -11.30 8.30
C ASP A 255 16.40 -11.90 8.32
N LYS A 256 17.19 -11.55 7.25
CA LYS A 256 18.53 -12.07 7.00
C LYS A 256 19.56 -10.95 6.96
N SER A 257 20.77 -11.27 7.41
CA SER A 257 21.93 -10.41 7.22
C SER A 257 22.45 -10.48 5.78
N LEU A 258 23.33 -9.54 5.39
CA LEU A 258 23.95 -9.52 4.06
C LEU A 258 24.71 -10.81 3.73
N ASP A 259 25.42 -11.37 4.69
CA ASP A 259 26.20 -12.61 4.53
C ASP A 259 25.33 -13.86 4.31
N GLU A 260 24.05 -13.79 4.68
CA GLU A 260 23.10 -14.90 4.52
C GLU A 260 22.28 -14.83 3.21
N LEU A 261 22.54 -13.82 2.38
CA LEU A 261 21.86 -13.65 1.10
C LEU A 261 22.58 -14.41 0.00
N TYR A 262 22.01 -15.53 -0.43
CA TYR A 262 22.60 -16.45 -1.42
C TYR A 262 22.46 -16.01 -2.87
N ASP A 263 21.80 -14.90 -3.21
CA ASP A 263 21.50 -14.51 -4.59
C ASP A 263 21.88 -13.05 -4.92
N LEU A 264 23.01 -12.62 -4.41
CA LEU A 264 23.57 -11.28 -4.69
C LEU A 264 24.01 -11.13 -6.15
N TYR A 265 24.49 -12.23 -6.76
CA TYR A 265 25.05 -12.24 -8.10
C TYR A 265 24.02 -12.72 -9.11
N ALA A 266 23.92 -12.02 -10.23
CA ALA A 266 23.07 -12.38 -11.35
C ALA A 266 23.85 -12.28 -12.66
N PHE A 267 23.71 -13.29 -13.51
CA PHE A 267 24.28 -13.30 -14.85
C PHE A 267 23.15 -13.24 -15.87
N ARG A 268 23.34 -12.44 -16.90
CA ARG A 268 22.45 -12.37 -18.05
C ARG A 268 23.15 -12.96 -19.26
N VAL A 269 22.48 -13.90 -19.89
CA VAL A 269 22.91 -14.46 -21.16
C VAL A 269 21.90 -14.03 -22.20
N VAL A 270 22.35 -13.21 -23.16
CA VAL A 270 21.50 -12.69 -24.23
C VAL A 270 21.90 -13.38 -25.51
N VAL A 271 20.94 -14.02 -26.18
CA VAL A 271 21.13 -14.81 -27.40
C VAL A 271 20.21 -14.35 -28.51
N ASP A 272 20.36 -14.88 -29.72
CA ASP A 272 19.59 -14.41 -30.88
C ASP A 272 18.19 -15.02 -30.95
N THR A 273 18.01 -16.29 -30.56
CA THR A 273 16.76 -17.00 -30.76
C THR A 273 16.20 -17.64 -29.49
N ILE A 274 14.89 -17.88 -29.45
CA ILE A 274 14.22 -18.59 -28.34
C ILE A 274 14.75 -20.02 -28.17
N PRO A 275 14.94 -20.84 -29.24
CA PRO A 275 15.56 -22.15 -29.10
C PRO A 275 16.93 -22.09 -28.43
N ASP A 276 17.77 -21.07 -28.73
CA ASP A 276 19.07 -20.90 -28.10
C ASP A 276 18.94 -20.59 -26.60
N CYS A 277 17.88 -19.90 -26.18
CA CYS A 277 17.64 -19.70 -24.74
C CYS A 277 17.51 -21.04 -23.98
N TYR A 278 16.77 -22.01 -24.54
CA TYR A 278 16.62 -23.33 -23.92
C TYR A 278 17.86 -24.20 -24.05
N ASN A 279 18.62 -24.08 -25.16
CA ASN A 279 19.92 -24.75 -25.32
C ASN A 279 20.92 -24.25 -24.27
N VAL A 280 21.03 -22.93 -24.09
CA VAL A 280 21.89 -22.31 -23.06
C VAL A 280 21.51 -22.78 -21.67
N LEU A 281 20.23 -22.91 -21.36
CA LEU A 281 19.76 -23.43 -20.06
C LEU A 281 20.35 -24.82 -19.79
N GLY A 282 20.31 -25.73 -20.78
CA GLY A 282 20.90 -27.05 -20.68
C GLY A 282 22.41 -26.99 -20.42
N HIS A 283 23.12 -26.13 -21.13
CA HIS A 283 24.59 -25.95 -20.95
C HIS A 283 24.93 -25.34 -19.58
N VAL A 284 24.14 -24.42 -19.09
CA VAL A 284 24.32 -23.83 -17.73
C VAL A 284 24.14 -24.90 -16.66
N HIS A 285 23.15 -25.80 -16.81
CA HIS A 285 22.92 -26.90 -15.86
C HIS A 285 23.99 -28.01 -15.97
N ASP A 286 24.66 -28.15 -17.12
CA ASP A 286 25.83 -29.02 -17.26
C ASP A 286 27.08 -28.45 -16.58
N LEU A 287 27.27 -27.12 -16.63
CA LEU A 287 28.40 -26.43 -16.02
C LEU A 287 28.30 -26.27 -14.49
N PHE A 288 27.07 -26.14 -13.97
CA PHE A 288 26.79 -25.76 -12.59
C PHE A 288 25.65 -26.59 -11.98
N ASN A 289 25.69 -26.80 -10.67
CA ASN A 289 24.66 -27.55 -9.97
C ASN A 289 23.38 -26.73 -9.78
N LEU A 290 22.26 -27.24 -10.28
CA LEU A 290 20.94 -26.61 -10.12
C LEU A 290 20.48 -26.60 -8.65
N VAL A 291 19.95 -25.47 -8.20
CA VAL A 291 19.20 -25.38 -6.94
C VAL A 291 17.75 -25.79 -7.18
N PRO A 292 17.26 -26.90 -6.59
CA PRO A 292 15.89 -27.39 -6.83
C PRO A 292 14.82 -26.35 -6.49
N GLY A 293 13.77 -26.26 -7.32
CA GLY A 293 12.63 -25.36 -7.09
C GLY A 293 12.91 -23.88 -7.38
N ARG A 294 14.08 -23.54 -7.93
CA ARG A 294 14.47 -22.15 -8.27
C ARG A 294 14.46 -21.85 -9.77
N PHE A 295 13.97 -22.75 -10.58
CA PHE A 295 13.78 -22.53 -12.02
C PHE A 295 12.43 -21.84 -12.28
N LYS A 296 12.41 -20.86 -13.19
CA LYS A 296 11.21 -20.14 -13.65
C LYS A 296 11.31 -19.89 -15.15
N ASP A 297 10.25 -20.26 -15.86
CA ASP A 297 10.14 -20.04 -17.31
C ASP A 297 9.14 -18.89 -17.58
N TYR A 298 9.66 -17.70 -17.77
CA TYR A 298 8.89 -16.52 -18.16
C TYR A 298 8.88 -16.30 -19.69
N ILE A 299 9.49 -17.19 -20.48
CA ILE A 299 9.34 -17.17 -21.95
C ILE A 299 8.02 -17.81 -22.33
N SER A 300 7.74 -18.99 -21.79
CA SER A 300 6.48 -19.71 -22.03
C SER A 300 5.30 -19.04 -21.33
N THR A 301 5.54 -18.39 -20.20
CA THR A 301 4.52 -17.70 -19.39
C THR A 301 5.00 -16.28 -19.06
N PRO A 302 4.87 -15.33 -20.02
CA PRO A 302 5.30 -13.96 -19.83
C PRO A 302 4.60 -13.28 -18.65
N LYS A 303 5.31 -12.40 -17.96
CA LYS A 303 4.70 -11.56 -16.91
C LYS A 303 3.76 -10.52 -17.53
N PRO A 304 2.78 -9.97 -16.80
CA PRO A 304 1.86 -8.95 -17.30
C PRO A 304 2.52 -7.68 -17.84
N ASN A 305 3.70 -7.36 -17.35
CA ASN A 305 4.54 -6.27 -17.85
C ASN A 305 5.41 -6.68 -19.07
N MET A 306 5.02 -7.75 -19.76
CA MET A 306 5.67 -8.32 -20.94
C MET A 306 7.12 -8.82 -20.71
N TYR A 307 7.55 -8.95 -19.46
CA TYR A 307 8.84 -9.48 -19.12
C TYR A 307 8.96 -10.97 -19.49
N GLN A 308 9.97 -11.31 -20.26
CA GLN A 308 10.28 -12.69 -20.67
C GLN A 308 11.75 -13.01 -20.38
N SER A 309 12.03 -14.14 -19.78
CA SER A 309 13.37 -14.68 -19.51
C SER A 309 13.26 -16.08 -18.89
N LEU A 310 14.24 -16.94 -19.11
CA LEU A 310 14.43 -18.12 -18.26
C LEU A 310 15.25 -17.70 -17.05
N HIS A 311 14.84 -18.09 -15.86
CA HIS A 311 15.58 -17.87 -14.63
C HIS A 311 15.96 -19.20 -14.01
N THR A 312 17.23 -19.38 -13.71
CA THR A 312 17.70 -20.53 -12.96
C THR A 312 18.70 -20.09 -11.90
N THR A 313 18.64 -20.68 -10.71
CA THR A 313 19.64 -20.49 -9.66
C THR A 313 20.53 -21.70 -9.61
N VAL A 314 21.83 -21.49 -9.71
CA VAL A 314 22.85 -22.55 -9.74
C VAL A 314 23.95 -22.26 -8.73
N ILE A 315 24.72 -23.30 -8.38
CA ILE A 315 25.84 -23.21 -7.45
C ILE A 315 27.13 -23.54 -8.21
N GLY A 316 28.10 -22.64 -8.16
CA GLY A 316 29.42 -22.83 -8.73
C GLY A 316 30.34 -23.73 -7.87
N LYS A 317 31.54 -24.04 -8.37
CA LYS A 317 32.55 -24.84 -7.65
C LYS A 317 32.97 -24.23 -6.30
N GLN A 318 32.81 -22.93 -6.14
CA GLN A 318 33.13 -22.19 -4.90
C GLN A 318 32.03 -22.25 -3.85
N GLY A 319 30.91 -22.94 -4.12
CA GLY A 319 29.78 -23.04 -3.21
C GLY A 319 28.88 -21.80 -3.16
N ILE A 320 29.18 -20.77 -3.97
CA ILE A 320 28.40 -19.52 -4.04
C ILE A 320 27.25 -19.71 -5.03
N PRO A 321 26.00 -19.53 -4.61
CA PRO A 321 24.86 -19.58 -5.50
C PRO A 321 24.71 -18.26 -6.27
N PHE A 322 24.27 -18.35 -7.52
CA PHE A 322 23.99 -17.20 -8.36
C PHE A 322 22.83 -17.48 -9.31
N GLU A 323 22.16 -16.41 -9.75
CA GLU A 323 21.04 -16.50 -10.68
C GLU A 323 21.55 -16.30 -12.12
N VAL A 324 21.08 -17.14 -13.04
CA VAL A 324 21.31 -16.96 -14.48
C VAL A 324 19.98 -16.66 -15.16
N GLN A 325 19.93 -15.54 -15.86
CA GLN A 325 18.79 -15.04 -16.63
C GLN A 325 19.12 -15.16 -18.11
N ILE A 326 18.34 -15.94 -18.86
CA ILE A 326 18.58 -16.23 -20.27
C ILE A 326 17.43 -15.68 -21.08
N ARG A 327 17.72 -14.90 -22.12
CA ARG A 327 16.72 -14.23 -22.95
C ARG A 327 17.28 -13.81 -24.33
N THR A 328 16.40 -13.49 -25.27
CA THR A 328 16.81 -12.92 -26.55
C THR A 328 17.07 -11.42 -26.45
N TRP A 329 17.65 -10.81 -27.49
CA TRP A 329 17.87 -9.38 -27.58
C TRP A 329 16.56 -8.58 -27.48
N ASP A 330 15.49 -9.01 -28.17
CA ASP A 330 14.16 -8.37 -28.08
C ASP A 330 13.59 -8.41 -26.67
N MET A 331 13.72 -9.56 -25.98
CA MET A 331 13.31 -9.72 -24.58
C MET A 331 14.18 -8.88 -23.66
N HIS A 332 15.45 -8.66 -24.01
CA HIS A 332 16.37 -7.81 -23.25
C HIS A 332 15.95 -6.34 -23.32
N GLU A 333 15.71 -5.81 -24.50
CA GLU A 333 15.21 -4.45 -24.68
C GLU A 333 13.87 -4.24 -23.97
N THR A 334 12.93 -5.18 -24.14
CA THR A 334 11.64 -5.16 -23.45
C THR A 334 11.80 -5.19 -21.92
N ALA A 335 12.75 -5.95 -21.38
CA ALA A 335 12.97 -6.02 -19.94
C ALA A 335 13.66 -4.75 -19.37
N GLU A 336 14.46 -4.03 -20.14
CA GLU A 336 15.13 -2.79 -19.67
C GLU A 336 14.23 -1.56 -19.81
N TYR A 337 13.52 -1.42 -20.94
CA TYR A 337 12.76 -0.22 -21.30
C TYR A 337 11.24 -0.43 -21.34
N GLY A 338 10.77 -1.68 -21.17
CA GLY A 338 9.36 -2.00 -21.09
C GLY A 338 8.56 -1.61 -22.33
N ILE A 339 7.42 -0.96 -22.10
CA ILE A 339 6.51 -0.54 -23.18
C ILE A 339 7.16 0.44 -24.16
N ALA A 340 8.17 1.20 -23.75
CA ALA A 340 8.89 2.11 -24.61
C ALA A 340 9.67 1.35 -25.73
N ALA A 341 10.21 0.16 -25.45
CA ALA A 341 10.85 -0.68 -26.48
C ALA A 341 9.85 -1.13 -27.55
N HIS A 342 8.61 -1.42 -27.17
CA HIS A 342 7.54 -1.76 -28.12
C HIS A 342 7.14 -0.62 -29.04
N TRP A 343 7.28 0.62 -28.59
CA TRP A 343 6.98 1.81 -29.40
C TRP A 343 7.90 1.93 -30.61
N LYS A 344 9.18 1.59 -30.43
CA LYS A 344 10.21 1.61 -31.48
C LYS A 344 9.88 0.69 -32.68
N TYR A 345 9.27 -0.47 -32.41
CA TYR A 345 8.93 -1.43 -33.47
C TYR A 345 7.67 -1.07 -34.27
N LYS A 346 6.80 -0.22 -33.73
CA LYS A 346 5.46 0.06 -34.30
C LYS A 346 5.35 1.35 -35.12
N GLN A 347 6.45 2.07 -35.38
CA GLN A 347 6.46 3.26 -36.26
C GLN A 347 5.95 3.00 -37.70
N GLY A 348 5.58 1.75 -38.06
CA GLY A 348 5.03 1.37 -39.37
C GLY A 348 3.58 0.84 -39.38
N SER A 349 2.94 0.60 -38.21
CA SER A 349 1.57 0.06 -38.15
C SER A 349 0.81 0.72 -37.02
N GLY A 350 -0.13 1.59 -37.38
CA GLY A 350 -0.91 2.43 -36.47
C GLY A 350 -1.52 1.71 -35.27
N ALA A 351 -1.62 2.46 -34.18
CA ALA A 351 -2.24 2.17 -32.89
C ALA A 351 -1.65 0.99 -32.10
N GLY A 352 -1.18 1.27 -30.88
CA GLY A 352 -0.86 0.26 -29.88
C GLY A 352 -2.00 -0.75 -29.75
N SER A 353 -1.71 -2.05 -29.60
CA SER A 353 -2.78 -3.04 -29.54
C SER A 353 -3.65 -2.70 -28.33
N GLU A 354 -4.98 -2.70 -28.49
CA GLU A 354 -5.96 -2.46 -27.40
C GLU A 354 -5.69 -3.30 -26.16
N LYS A 355 -5.01 -4.44 -26.32
CA LYS A 355 -4.64 -5.36 -25.25
C LYS A 355 -3.54 -4.81 -24.34
N ASP A 356 -2.63 -3.98 -24.82
CA ASP A 356 -1.48 -3.48 -24.05
C ASP A 356 -1.93 -2.48 -22.96
N PHE A 357 -3.09 -1.86 -23.12
CA PHE A 357 -3.68 -0.89 -22.20
C PHE A 357 -4.97 -1.38 -21.52
N GLU A 358 -5.34 -2.63 -21.69
CA GLU A 358 -6.56 -3.18 -21.07
C GLU A 358 -6.53 -3.04 -19.54
N TRP A 359 -5.36 -3.13 -18.91
CA TRP A 359 -5.20 -2.92 -17.48
C TRP A 359 -5.44 -1.46 -17.07
N VAL A 360 -5.01 -0.47 -17.88
CA VAL A 360 -5.29 0.96 -17.64
C VAL A 360 -6.80 1.22 -17.74
N ARG A 361 -7.43 0.65 -18.75
CA ARG A 361 -8.90 0.73 -18.91
C ARG A 361 -9.63 0.13 -17.74
N ARG A 362 -9.20 -1.05 -17.27
CA ARG A 362 -9.76 -1.71 -16.07
C ARG A 362 -9.60 -0.86 -14.81
N LEU A 363 -8.47 -0.18 -14.63
CA LEU A 363 -8.26 0.73 -13.51
C LEU A 363 -9.20 1.94 -13.59
N LEU A 364 -9.43 2.49 -14.77
CA LEU A 364 -10.36 3.61 -14.97
C LEU A 364 -11.83 3.21 -14.81
N GLU A 365 -12.22 2.01 -15.26
CA GLU A 365 -13.58 1.49 -15.08
C GLU A 365 -13.93 1.26 -13.61
N ASN A 366 -12.97 0.83 -12.80
CA ASN A 366 -13.16 0.60 -11.37
C ASN A 366 -13.32 1.89 -10.55
N GLN A 367 -13.06 3.06 -11.15
CA GLN A 367 -13.06 4.36 -10.49
C GLN A 367 -14.46 4.88 -10.13
N GLN A 368 -15.49 4.56 -10.91
CA GLN A 368 -16.82 5.17 -10.78
C GLN A 368 -17.57 4.80 -9.49
N ASP A 369 -17.20 3.68 -8.85
CA ASP A 369 -17.92 3.10 -7.71
C ASP A 369 -17.06 2.97 -6.43
N ALA A 370 -15.77 3.42 -6.41
CA ALA A 370 -14.86 3.24 -5.30
C ALA A 370 -14.64 4.53 -4.49
N GLU A 371 -14.60 4.39 -3.15
CA GLU A 371 -14.15 5.44 -2.24
C GLU A 371 -12.67 5.80 -2.49
N PRO A 372 -12.26 7.06 -2.27
CA PRO A 372 -10.89 7.52 -2.51
C PRO A 372 -9.79 6.65 -1.88
N ASP A 373 -9.94 6.28 -0.62
CA ASP A 373 -8.96 5.47 0.11
C ASP A 373 -8.93 4.01 -0.37
N GLU A 374 -10.11 3.45 -0.70
CA GLU A 374 -10.21 2.11 -1.27
C GLU A 374 -9.60 2.07 -2.66
N TYR A 375 -9.76 3.13 -3.46
CA TYR A 375 -9.17 3.25 -4.78
C TYR A 375 -7.64 3.27 -4.71
N ILE A 376 -7.04 4.04 -3.78
CA ILE A 376 -5.58 4.03 -3.57
C ILE A 376 -5.09 2.66 -3.11
N GLN A 377 -5.79 2.02 -2.17
CA GLN A 377 -5.44 0.68 -1.73
C GLN A 377 -5.58 -0.34 -2.86
N SER A 378 -6.64 -0.22 -3.67
CA SER A 378 -6.85 -1.09 -4.82
C SER A 378 -5.76 -0.91 -5.88
N LEU A 379 -5.38 0.34 -6.16
CA LEU A 379 -4.28 0.65 -7.04
C LEU A 379 -2.95 0.07 -6.52
N LYS A 380 -2.69 0.19 -5.21
CA LYS A 380 -1.52 -0.41 -4.58
C LYS A 380 -1.52 -1.92 -4.75
N ILE A 381 -2.62 -2.61 -4.49
CA ILE A 381 -2.73 -4.06 -4.68
C ILE A 381 -2.47 -4.43 -6.15
N ASP A 382 -3.14 -3.75 -7.10
CA ASP A 382 -2.99 -4.04 -8.54
C ASP A 382 -1.59 -3.69 -9.08
N MET A 383 -0.86 -2.77 -8.43
CA MET A 383 0.48 -2.34 -8.85
C MET A 383 1.63 -3.08 -8.15
N PHE A 384 1.44 -3.58 -6.92
CA PHE A 384 2.54 -4.07 -6.07
C PHE A 384 2.49 -5.56 -5.75
N ASP A 385 1.31 -6.22 -5.83
CA ASP A 385 1.21 -7.61 -5.43
C ASP A 385 1.91 -8.52 -6.46
N ASP A 386 2.67 -9.49 -5.93
CA ASP A 386 3.12 -10.64 -6.72
C ASP A 386 1.89 -11.34 -7.31
N GLU A 387 2.01 -11.86 -8.52
CA GLU A 387 0.92 -12.54 -9.20
C GLU A 387 1.05 -14.06 -9.07
N VAL A 388 -0.08 -14.73 -9.00
CA VAL A 388 -0.16 -16.20 -9.12
C VAL A 388 -0.77 -16.57 -10.46
N PHE A 389 -0.15 -17.54 -11.14
CA PHE A 389 -0.59 -18.06 -12.43
C PHE A 389 -1.29 -19.38 -12.19
N VAL A 390 -2.58 -19.41 -12.48
CA VAL A 390 -3.44 -20.60 -12.33
C VAL A 390 -4.01 -21.01 -13.67
N PHE A 391 -4.36 -22.27 -13.82
CA PHE A 391 -4.81 -22.84 -15.09
C PHE A 391 -6.31 -23.15 -15.05
N THR A 392 -6.99 -22.90 -16.16
CA THR A 392 -8.29 -23.52 -16.39
C THR A 392 -8.11 -25.00 -16.75
N PRO A 393 -9.12 -25.86 -16.63
CA PRO A 393 -9.05 -27.25 -17.07
C PRO A 393 -8.71 -27.43 -18.56
N LYS A 394 -8.90 -26.36 -19.36
CA LYS A 394 -8.53 -26.31 -20.78
C LYS A 394 -7.09 -25.84 -21.04
N GLY A 395 -6.30 -25.62 -19.98
CA GLY A 395 -4.92 -25.17 -20.07
C GLY A 395 -4.74 -23.66 -20.30
N ARG A 396 -5.80 -22.84 -20.26
CA ARG A 396 -5.67 -21.38 -20.35
C ARG A 396 -5.11 -20.85 -19.03
N ILE A 397 -4.07 -20.01 -19.12
CA ILE A 397 -3.47 -19.35 -17.98
C ILE A 397 -4.31 -18.13 -17.58
N VAL A 398 -4.54 -17.97 -16.27
CA VAL A 398 -5.19 -16.81 -15.66
C VAL A 398 -4.25 -16.26 -14.61
N SER A 399 -3.86 -14.99 -14.75
CA SER A 399 -3.06 -14.27 -13.77
C SER A 399 -3.98 -13.61 -12.74
N LEU A 400 -3.63 -13.71 -11.45
CA LEU A 400 -4.36 -13.17 -10.32
C LEU A 400 -3.38 -12.57 -9.31
N PRO A 401 -3.76 -11.56 -8.52
CA PRO A 401 -2.95 -11.09 -7.39
C PRO A 401 -2.61 -12.22 -6.41
N ALA A 402 -1.42 -12.18 -5.81
CA ALA A 402 -1.05 -13.16 -4.78
C ALA A 402 -2.04 -13.14 -3.60
N GLY A 403 -2.40 -14.32 -3.12
CA GLY A 403 -3.42 -14.48 -2.09
C GLY A 403 -4.86 -14.56 -2.63
N SER A 404 -5.04 -14.54 -3.95
CA SER A 404 -6.37 -14.72 -4.59
C SER A 404 -6.98 -16.08 -4.31
N THR A 405 -8.30 -16.11 -4.36
CA THR A 405 -9.15 -17.26 -4.05
C THR A 405 -9.88 -17.79 -5.29
N PRO A 406 -10.56 -18.93 -5.24
CA PRO A 406 -11.41 -19.40 -6.32
C PRO A 406 -12.51 -18.40 -6.74
N ILE A 407 -12.95 -17.51 -5.84
CA ILE A 407 -13.88 -16.43 -6.17
C ILE A 407 -13.23 -15.44 -7.14
N ASP A 408 -11.99 -15.00 -6.84
CA ASP A 408 -11.23 -14.11 -7.70
C ASP A 408 -11.04 -14.70 -9.10
N PHE A 409 -10.70 -15.99 -9.16
CA PHE A 409 -10.57 -16.73 -10.42
C PHE A 409 -11.87 -16.76 -11.22
N ALA A 410 -13.02 -17.01 -10.56
CA ALA A 410 -14.32 -17.07 -11.23
C ALA A 410 -14.67 -15.73 -11.90
N TYR A 411 -14.45 -14.61 -11.20
CA TYR A 411 -14.69 -13.27 -11.75
C TYR A 411 -13.63 -12.83 -12.78
N ALA A 412 -12.42 -13.36 -12.71
CA ALA A 412 -11.38 -13.12 -13.72
C ALA A 412 -11.72 -13.81 -15.05
N ILE A 413 -12.40 -14.96 -15.02
CA ILE A 413 -12.87 -15.62 -16.24
C ILE A 413 -14.03 -14.81 -16.87
N HIS A 414 -15.11 -14.62 -16.12
CA HIS A 414 -16.28 -13.86 -16.54
C HIS A 414 -17.22 -13.59 -15.36
N SER A 415 -17.82 -12.39 -15.31
CA SER A 415 -18.77 -12.04 -14.23
C SER A 415 -19.96 -13.02 -14.14
N GLY A 416 -20.45 -13.54 -15.26
CA GLY A 416 -21.50 -14.56 -15.27
C GLY A 416 -21.07 -15.87 -14.60
N VAL A 417 -19.80 -16.27 -14.70
CA VAL A 417 -19.25 -17.45 -14.01
C VAL A 417 -19.20 -17.20 -12.52
N GLY A 418 -18.69 -16.02 -12.11
CA GLY A 418 -18.66 -15.61 -10.72
C GLY A 418 -20.05 -15.55 -10.09
N ASN A 419 -21.02 -14.93 -10.75
CA ASN A 419 -22.39 -14.82 -10.27
C ASN A 419 -23.13 -16.17 -10.16
N ALA A 420 -22.78 -17.14 -11.01
CA ALA A 420 -23.38 -18.48 -11.02
C ALA A 420 -22.59 -19.50 -10.18
N MET A 421 -21.50 -19.11 -9.53
CA MET A 421 -20.63 -20.00 -8.77
C MET A 421 -21.34 -20.57 -7.54
N VAL A 422 -21.21 -21.89 -7.37
CA VAL A 422 -21.69 -22.63 -6.19
C VAL A 422 -20.56 -23.36 -5.46
N GLY A 423 -19.39 -23.46 -6.07
CA GLY A 423 -18.20 -24.10 -5.50
C GLY A 423 -17.04 -24.10 -6.47
N ALA A 424 -15.92 -24.67 -6.05
CA ALA A 424 -14.73 -24.81 -6.89
C ALA A 424 -14.04 -26.16 -6.66
N LYS A 425 -13.29 -26.62 -7.67
CA LYS A 425 -12.29 -27.68 -7.53
C LYS A 425 -10.91 -27.10 -7.84
N VAL A 426 -9.94 -27.44 -7.04
CA VAL A 426 -8.53 -27.13 -7.25
C VAL A 426 -7.78 -28.46 -7.37
N ASN A 427 -7.05 -28.65 -8.46
CA ASN A 427 -6.32 -29.88 -8.76
C ASN A 427 -7.22 -31.14 -8.66
N ASN A 428 -8.42 -31.06 -9.26
CA ASN A 428 -9.47 -32.09 -9.25
C ASN A 428 -10.06 -32.43 -7.88
N ARG A 429 -9.79 -31.66 -6.81
CA ARG A 429 -10.38 -31.83 -5.46
C ARG A 429 -11.31 -30.67 -5.15
N ILE A 430 -12.43 -30.95 -4.50
CA ILE A 430 -13.32 -29.88 -4.00
C ILE A 430 -12.53 -29.02 -3.03
N ALA A 431 -12.56 -27.72 -3.26
CA ALA A 431 -11.83 -26.73 -2.48
C ALA A 431 -12.81 -25.74 -1.83
N ASN A 432 -12.43 -25.23 -0.64
CA ASN A 432 -13.14 -24.14 -0.03
C ASN A 432 -13.00 -22.86 -0.88
N ILE A 433 -14.02 -22.04 -0.90
CA ILE A 433 -14.06 -20.79 -1.68
C ILE A 433 -13.07 -19.73 -1.18
N ASP A 434 -12.61 -19.83 0.08
CA ASP A 434 -11.63 -18.97 0.74
C ASP A 434 -10.18 -19.50 0.64
N MET A 435 -9.97 -20.66 0.00
CA MET A 435 -8.65 -21.26 -0.18
C MET A 435 -7.76 -20.32 -1.03
N THR A 436 -6.55 -20.04 -0.55
CA THR A 436 -5.56 -19.29 -1.33
C THR A 436 -4.98 -20.15 -2.47
N LEU A 437 -5.04 -19.63 -3.68
CA LEU A 437 -4.50 -20.26 -4.88
C LEU A 437 -2.99 -20.12 -4.97
N LYS A 438 -2.32 -21.12 -5.54
CA LYS A 438 -0.87 -21.19 -5.74
C LYS A 438 -0.52 -21.28 -7.21
N ASN A 439 0.71 -20.89 -7.57
CA ASN A 439 1.21 -21.07 -8.92
C ASN A 439 1.10 -22.52 -9.39
N GLY A 440 0.54 -22.71 -10.58
CA GLY A 440 0.38 -24.03 -11.17
C GLY A 440 -0.93 -24.74 -10.83
N ASP A 441 -1.78 -24.18 -9.94
CA ASP A 441 -3.07 -24.80 -9.61
C ASP A 441 -4.00 -24.82 -10.82
N ILE A 442 -4.68 -25.96 -11.02
CA ILE A 442 -5.74 -26.12 -12.02
C ILE A 442 -7.07 -25.89 -11.33
N VAL A 443 -7.79 -24.83 -11.73
CA VAL A 443 -9.02 -24.39 -11.06
C VAL A 443 -10.23 -24.59 -11.97
N GLU A 444 -11.22 -25.32 -11.47
CA GLU A 444 -12.52 -25.54 -12.12
C GLU A 444 -13.62 -24.91 -11.25
N ILE A 445 -14.40 -23.99 -11.83
CA ILE A 445 -15.53 -23.37 -11.13
C ILE A 445 -16.81 -24.17 -11.37
N LEU A 446 -17.45 -24.57 -10.29
CA LEU A 446 -18.76 -25.23 -10.32
C LEU A 446 -19.85 -24.16 -10.36
N THR A 447 -20.64 -24.14 -11.42
CA THR A 447 -21.72 -23.18 -11.62
C THR A 447 -23.09 -23.86 -11.62
N SER A 448 -24.10 -23.12 -11.17
CA SER A 448 -25.50 -23.58 -11.23
C SER A 448 -26.41 -22.49 -11.81
N LYS A 449 -27.36 -22.88 -12.63
CA LYS A 449 -28.41 -21.97 -13.14
C LYS A 449 -29.37 -21.49 -12.05
N SER A 450 -29.45 -22.21 -10.92
CA SER A 450 -30.27 -21.84 -9.74
C SER A 450 -29.49 -21.05 -8.70
N ALA A 451 -28.24 -20.66 -8.99
CA ALA A 451 -27.47 -19.84 -8.06
C ALA A 451 -28.15 -18.49 -7.82
N LYS A 452 -28.23 -18.09 -6.53
CA LYS A 452 -28.88 -16.83 -6.10
C LYS A 452 -27.95 -15.60 -6.25
N GLY A 453 -26.81 -15.76 -6.92
CA GLY A 453 -25.76 -14.75 -7.04
C GLY A 453 -24.72 -14.83 -5.91
N PRO A 454 -23.77 -13.86 -5.86
CA PRO A 454 -22.71 -13.83 -4.87
C PRO A 454 -23.23 -13.60 -3.45
N SER A 455 -22.54 -14.15 -2.43
CA SER A 455 -22.77 -13.81 -1.04
C SER A 455 -22.04 -12.49 -0.68
N ARG A 456 -22.57 -11.75 0.32
CA ARG A 456 -21.89 -10.53 0.84
C ARG A 456 -20.54 -10.83 1.47
N ASP A 457 -20.41 -12.00 2.09
CA ASP A 457 -19.15 -12.45 2.69
C ASP A 457 -18.02 -12.57 1.67
N TRP A 458 -18.35 -12.77 0.38
CA TRP A 458 -17.35 -12.83 -0.68
C TRP A 458 -16.55 -11.52 -0.83
N LEU A 459 -17.12 -10.37 -0.45
CA LEU A 459 -16.41 -9.09 -0.45
C LEU A 459 -15.25 -9.06 0.55
N THR A 460 -15.31 -9.86 1.62
CA THR A 460 -14.23 -9.98 2.60
C THR A 460 -13.22 -11.06 2.22
N ILE A 461 -13.66 -12.09 1.52
CA ILE A 461 -12.85 -13.25 1.12
C ILE A 461 -12.00 -12.91 -0.10
N CYS A 462 -12.60 -12.30 -1.13
CA CYS A 462 -11.89 -12.02 -2.39
C CYS A 462 -10.79 -10.97 -2.21
N LYS A 463 -9.67 -11.21 -2.88
CA LYS A 463 -8.49 -10.34 -2.86
C LYS A 463 -8.50 -9.33 -4.01
N SER A 464 -8.90 -9.77 -5.21
CA SER A 464 -8.87 -8.94 -6.41
C SER A 464 -9.94 -7.85 -6.41
N ASN A 465 -9.56 -6.66 -6.86
CA ASN A 465 -10.50 -5.54 -6.99
C ASN A 465 -11.55 -5.80 -8.08
N GLN A 466 -11.19 -6.55 -9.12
CA GLN A 466 -12.12 -6.94 -10.17
C GLN A 466 -13.29 -7.74 -9.58
N ALA A 467 -13.03 -8.74 -8.74
CA ALA A 467 -14.08 -9.51 -8.09
C ALA A 467 -14.95 -8.63 -7.18
N ARG A 468 -14.33 -7.81 -6.32
CA ARG A 468 -15.05 -6.89 -5.42
C ARG A 468 -15.96 -5.93 -6.18
N THR A 469 -15.46 -5.31 -7.24
CA THR A 469 -16.22 -4.36 -8.06
C THR A 469 -17.40 -5.06 -8.75
N LYS A 470 -17.19 -6.24 -9.35
CA LYS A 470 -18.26 -6.99 -10.02
C LYS A 470 -19.31 -7.50 -9.03
N ILE A 471 -18.92 -7.92 -7.84
CA ILE A 471 -19.85 -8.31 -6.76
C ILE A 471 -20.69 -7.10 -6.32
N ARG A 472 -20.06 -5.93 -6.08
CA ARG A 472 -20.78 -4.69 -5.71
C ARG A 472 -21.76 -4.25 -6.80
N GLN A 473 -21.34 -4.29 -8.07
CA GLN A 473 -22.20 -3.97 -9.22
C GLN A 473 -23.42 -4.90 -9.30
N TRP A 474 -23.23 -6.20 -9.03
CA TRP A 474 -24.32 -7.15 -8.98
C TRP A 474 -25.31 -6.81 -7.86
N PHE A 475 -24.85 -6.55 -6.63
CA PHE A 475 -25.70 -6.14 -5.54
C PHE A 475 -26.42 -4.81 -5.81
N LYS A 476 -25.73 -3.83 -6.39
CA LYS A 476 -26.33 -2.54 -6.76
C LYS A 476 -27.51 -2.72 -7.72
N LYS A 477 -27.38 -3.64 -8.69
CA LYS A 477 -28.38 -3.86 -9.74
C LYS A 477 -29.54 -4.74 -9.28
N GLU A 478 -29.24 -5.88 -8.65
CA GLU A 478 -30.23 -6.95 -8.44
C GLU A 478 -30.96 -6.86 -7.07
N LYS A 479 -30.41 -6.13 -6.09
CA LYS A 479 -30.88 -6.15 -4.72
C LYS A 479 -31.02 -4.77 -4.07
N ARG A 480 -31.49 -3.79 -4.83
CA ARG A 480 -31.59 -2.40 -4.36
C ARG A 480 -32.40 -2.26 -3.07
N GLU A 481 -33.59 -2.88 -2.98
CA GLU A 481 -34.45 -2.79 -1.80
C GLU A 481 -33.82 -3.44 -0.56
N GLU A 482 -33.24 -4.65 -0.71
CA GLU A 482 -32.51 -5.31 0.38
C GLU A 482 -31.29 -4.48 0.83
N ASN A 483 -30.61 -3.81 -0.11
CA ASN A 483 -29.48 -2.94 0.20
C ASN A 483 -29.91 -1.72 1.03
N VAL A 484 -31.03 -1.07 0.70
CA VAL A 484 -31.55 0.05 1.48
C VAL A 484 -31.85 -0.38 2.92
N ILE A 485 -32.54 -1.50 3.09
CA ILE A 485 -32.90 -2.03 4.43
C ILE A 485 -31.63 -2.35 5.24
N HIS A 486 -30.69 -3.08 4.65
CA HIS A 486 -29.45 -3.48 5.33
C HIS A 486 -28.55 -2.27 5.63
N GLY A 487 -28.40 -1.36 4.66
CA GLY A 487 -27.59 -0.16 4.82
C GLY A 487 -28.15 0.79 5.89
N ARG A 488 -29.48 0.95 5.92
CA ARG A 488 -30.15 1.72 6.97
C ARG A 488 -29.91 1.13 8.35
N SER A 489 -30.08 -0.18 8.52
CA SER A 489 -29.81 -0.87 9.80
C SER A 489 -28.36 -0.70 10.25
N SER A 490 -27.40 -0.82 9.30
CA SER A 490 -25.98 -0.64 9.59
C SER A 490 -25.63 0.80 9.97
N PHE A 491 -26.19 1.78 9.27
CA PHE A 491 -26.01 3.21 9.57
C PHE A 491 -26.60 3.58 10.93
N GLU A 492 -27.83 3.16 11.22
CA GLU A 492 -28.52 3.39 12.51
C GLU A 492 -27.73 2.75 13.68
N SER A 493 -27.19 1.55 13.48
CA SER A 493 -26.35 0.87 14.48
C SER A 493 -25.07 1.65 14.76
N GLU A 494 -24.44 2.17 13.73
CA GLU A 494 -23.21 2.96 13.85
C GLU A 494 -23.48 4.33 14.51
N MET A 495 -24.57 5.01 14.13
CA MET A 495 -25.00 6.25 14.78
C MET A 495 -25.23 6.05 16.29
N LYS A 496 -25.91 4.95 16.68
CA LYS A 496 -26.10 4.58 18.09
C LYS A 496 -24.77 4.27 18.78
N ARG A 497 -23.84 3.57 18.10
CA ARG A 497 -22.50 3.24 18.63
C ARG A 497 -21.67 4.49 18.96
N VAL A 498 -21.81 5.53 18.14
CA VAL A 498 -21.10 6.81 18.31
C VAL A 498 -21.86 7.78 19.21
N GLY A 499 -23.09 7.43 19.66
CA GLY A 499 -23.92 8.27 20.55
C GLY A 499 -24.57 9.46 19.84
N LEU A 500 -24.80 9.38 18.53
CA LEU A 500 -25.45 10.43 17.75
C LEU A 500 -26.95 10.15 17.59
N PRO A 501 -27.83 11.17 17.76
CA PRO A 501 -29.28 10.99 17.65
C PRO A 501 -29.70 10.87 16.18
N LEU A 502 -30.48 9.85 15.86
CA LEU A 502 -31.01 9.62 14.51
C LEU A 502 -31.98 10.72 14.05
N SER A 503 -32.64 11.42 14.99
CA SER A 503 -33.59 12.50 14.68
C SER A 503 -32.97 13.63 13.85
N ILE A 504 -31.67 13.82 13.92
CA ILE A 504 -30.96 14.88 13.19
C ILE A 504 -30.88 14.62 11.67
N THR A 505 -30.98 13.35 11.24
CA THR A 505 -31.04 13.00 9.83
C THR A 505 -32.35 13.34 9.16
N ILE A 506 -33.42 13.49 9.98
CA ILE A 506 -34.78 13.83 9.53
C ILE A 506 -35.04 15.37 9.66
N ASP A 507 -34.09 16.10 10.25
CA ASP A 507 -34.19 17.55 10.42
C ASP A 507 -34.19 18.24 9.04
N PRO A 508 -35.18 19.10 8.73
CA PRO A 508 -35.34 19.71 7.41
C PRO A 508 -34.19 20.64 7.00
N GLU A 509 -33.47 21.21 7.95
CA GLU A 509 -32.35 22.13 7.67
C GLU A 509 -30.99 21.41 7.66
N VAL A 510 -30.79 20.46 8.57
CA VAL A 510 -29.53 19.77 8.76
C VAL A 510 -29.40 18.57 7.82
N GLY A 511 -30.47 17.77 7.67
CA GLY A 511 -30.45 16.55 6.85
C GLY A 511 -29.94 16.75 5.42
N PRO A 512 -30.42 17.73 4.65
CA PRO A 512 -29.94 17.98 3.30
C PRO A 512 -28.48 18.43 3.25
N GLN A 513 -27.97 19.14 4.26
CA GLN A 513 -26.57 19.56 4.33
C GLN A 513 -25.66 18.36 4.58
N LEU A 514 -26.07 17.40 5.42
CA LEU A 514 -25.37 16.16 5.68
C LEU A 514 -25.29 15.28 4.41
N LEU A 515 -26.41 15.16 3.67
CA LEU A 515 -26.45 14.43 2.41
C LEU A 515 -25.52 15.04 1.35
N LYS A 516 -25.52 16.38 1.22
CA LYS A 516 -24.60 17.08 0.31
C LYS A 516 -23.13 16.81 0.63
N LYS A 517 -22.79 16.76 1.92
CA LYS A 517 -21.43 16.45 2.37
C LYS A 517 -21.04 15.01 2.09
N LEU A 518 -22.01 14.10 2.13
CA LEU A 518 -21.81 12.70 1.74
C LEU A 518 -21.83 12.48 0.23
N SER A 519 -22.18 13.50 -0.56
CA SER A 519 -22.29 13.47 -2.03
C SER A 519 -23.41 12.55 -2.54
N PHE A 520 -24.54 12.47 -1.83
CA PHE A 520 -25.72 11.71 -2.23
C PHE A 520 -26.94 12.64 -2.40
N GLY A 521 -27.84 12.24 -3.31
CA GLY A 521 -29.08 12.97 -3.59
C GLY A 521 -30.15 12.77 -2.53
N ASP A 522 -30.24 11.56 -1.97
CA ASP A 522 -31.21 11.19 -0.94
C ASP A 522 -30.63 10.15 0.04
N TRP A 523 -31.35 9.94 1.15
CA TRP A 523 -30.96 8.97 2.17
C TRP A 523 -31.08 7.51 1.70
N GLU A 524 -32.02 7.20 0.80
CA GLU A 524 -32.17 5.83 0.27
C GLU A 524 -30.98 5.45 -0.61
N GLU A 525 -30.51 6.39 -1.42
CA GLU A 525 -29.30 6.19 -2.23
C GLU A 525 -28.07 5.95 -1.35
N MET A 526 -27.91 6.75 -0.29
CA MET A 526 -26.83 6.57 0.68
C MET A 526 -26.95 5.23 1.43
N TYR A 527 -28.16 4.85 1.87
CA TYR A 527 -28.37 3.54 2.50
C TYR A 527 -28.11 2.39 1.52
N ALA A 528 -28.55 2.51 0.27
CA ALA A 528 -28.22 1.52 -0.75
C ALA A 528 -26.71 1.40 -0.93
N ALA A 529 -25.97 2.53 -0.95
CA ALA A 529 -24.51 2.55 -1.05
C ALA A 529 -23.83 1.81 0.12
N ILE A 530 -24.31 2.01 1.35
CA ILE A 530 -23.84 1.25 2.51
C ILE A 530 -24.19 -0.24 2.34
N GLY A 531 -25.40 -0.53 1.89
CA GLY A 531 -25.90 -1.90 1.75
C GLY A 531 -25.13 -2.76 0.75
N TYR A 532 -24.71 -2.23 -0.38
CA TYR A 532 -23.89 -2.98 -1.34
C TYR A 532 -22.37 -2.86 -1.09
N GLY A 533 -21.95 -2.13 -0.04
CA GLY A 533 -20.55 -2.01 0.36
C GLY A 533 -19.76 -0.96 -0.44
N GLY A 534 -20.43 -0.01 -1.09
CA GLY A 534 -19.79 1.15 -1.74
C GLY A 534 -19.34 2.23 -0.75
N LEU A 535 -19.99 2.29 0.42
CA LEU A 535 -19.65 3.17 1.55
C LEU A 535 -19.78 2.37 2.85
N THR A 536 -18.83 2.50 3.78
CA THR A 536 -18.99 1.88 5.10
C THR A 536 -19.77 2.79 6.04
N ALA A 537 -20.64 2.21 6.90
CA ALA A 537 -21.41 2.98 7.88
C ALA A 537 -20.53 3.84 8.78
N ALA A 538 -19.38 3.31 9.21
CA ALA A 538 -18.41 4.03 10.03
C ALA A 538 -17.83 5.27 9.33
N LYS A 539 -17.53 5.18 8.03
CA LYS A 539 -17.05 6.33 7.23
C LYS A 539 -18.16 7.35 7.01
N ALA A 540 -19.38 6.90 6.70
CA ALA A 540 -20.53 7.79 6.54
C ALA A 540 -20.76 8.64 7.81
N VAL A 541 -20.85 7.98 8.96
CA VAL A 541 -21.03 8.65 10.25
C VAL A 541 -19.83 9.53 10.61
N GLY A 542 -18.59 9.05 10.35
CA GLY A 542 -17.37 9.82 10.61
C GLY A 542 -17.32 11.15 9.85
N ARG A 543 -17.75 11.17 8.58
CA ARG A 543 -17.78 12.40 7.75
C ARG A 543 -18.75 13.45 8.24
N ILE A 544 -19.89 13.03 8.81
CA ILE A 544 -20.98 13.94 9.24
C ILE A 544 -20.97 14.25 10.75
N ARG A 545 -20.14 13.55 11.52
CA ARG A 545 -20.10 13.65 12.99
C ARG A 545 -19.90 15.07 13.50
N ASP A 546 -18.95 15.80 12.93
CA ASP A 546 -18.61 17.15 13.40
C ASP A 546 -19.72 18.15 13.09
N ASP A 547 -20.41 17.99 11.96
CA ASP A 547 -21.53 18.85 11.57
C ASP A 547 -22.77 18.54 12.42
N ILE A 548 -23.02 17.28 12.72
CA ILE A 548 -24.06 16.88 13.68
C ILE A 548 -23.79 17.49 15.03
N ASN A 549 -22.55 17.43 15.54
CA ASN A 549 -22.19 18.01 16.82
C ASN A 549 -22.33 19.55 16.84
N LYS A 550 -22.01 20.22 15.70
CA LYS A 550 -22.24 21.66 15.55
C LYS A 550 -23.72 22.01 15.54
N ALA A 551 -24.54 21.25 14.81
CA ALA A 551 -26.00 21.45 14.77
C ALA A 551 -26.65 21.23 16.11
N LEU A 552 -26.27 20.21 16.87
CA LEU A 552 -26.74 19.94 18.21
C LEU A 552 -26.40 21.08 19.19
N LYS A 553 -25.17 21.63 19.08
CA LYS A 553 -24.77 22.80 19.89
C LYS A 553 -25.58 24.06 19.54
N ALA A 554 -25.88 24.29 18.27
CA ALA A 554 -26.69 25.41 17.80
C ALA A 554 -28.12 25.30 18.33
N GLN A 555 -28.77 24.13 18.20
CA GLN A 555 -30.12 23.87 18.74
C GLN A 555 -30.18 23.99 20.26
N THR A 556 -29.10 23.69 20.98
CA THR A 556 -29.02 23.85 22.43
C THR A 556 -28.93 25.34 22.82
N ASN A 557 -28.19 26.13 22.04
CA ASN A 557 -28.06 27.58 22.26
C ASN A 557 -29.31 28.38 21.94
N GLU A 558 -30.10 27.95 20.94
CA GLU A 558 -31.39 28.57 20.62
C GLU A 558 -32.47 28.34 21.73
N LYS A 559 -32.46 27.17 22.38
CA LYS A 559 -33.34 26.88 23.52
C LYS A 559 -32.97 27.64 24.79
N VAL A 560 -31.75 28.17 24.89
CA VAL A 560 -31.27 28.99 26.04
C VAL A 560 -31.65 30.48 25.89
N GLN A 561 -32.04 30.95 24.67
CA GLN A 561 -32.41 32.36 24.44
C GLN A 561 -33.87 32.70 24.64
N GLN A 562 -34.75 31.74 24.96
CA GLN A 562 -36.18 32.01 25.25
C GLN A 562 -36.50 31.83 26.73
N GLY A 563 -36.19 32.85 27.54
CA GLY A 563 -36.80 33.08 28.85
C GLY A 563 -35.86 33.60 29.94
N PRO A 564 -36.07 34.80 30.54
CA PRO A 564 -35.28 35.24 31.65
C PRO A 564 -35.79 34.59 32.93
N LEU A 565 -35.13 33.52 33.39
CA LEU A 565 -35.31 33.00 34.73
C LEU A 565 -34.54 33.87 35.72
N ARG A 566 -35.27 34.58 36.57
CA ARG A 566 -34.75 35.33 37.73
C ARG A 566 -34.05 34.35 38.67
N LEU A 567 -32.77 34.53 38.88
CA LEU A 567 -31.97 33.83 39.87
C LEU A 567 -32.30 34.37 41.26
N ASN A 568 -32.79 33.50 42.15
CA ASN A 568 -32.87 33.73 43.57
C ASN A 568 -31.53 33.34 44.23
N PRO A 569 -30.87 34.21 45.00
CA PRO A 569 -29.48 33.96 45.40
C PRO A 569 -29.27 33.10 46.66
N ASP A 570 -30.28 32.38 47.17
CA ASP A 570 -30.12 31.61 48.40
C ASP A 570 -30.54 30.14 48.22
N ASN A 571 -29.67 29.32 47.63
CA ASN A 571 -29.77 27.88 47.80
C ASN A 571 -28.38 27.20 47.60
N PRO A 572 -27.75 26.65 48.67
CA PRO A 572 -26.40 26.11 48.62
C PRO A 572 -26.28 24.65 48.13
N ASN A 573 -27.17 24.20 47.23
CA ASN A 573 -27.16 22.83 46.67
C ASN A 573 -27.24 22.81 45.15
N ILE A 574 -26.27 23.41 44.46
CA ILE A 574 -26.06 23.14 43.03
C ILE A 574 -25.09 21.97 42.93
N LYS A 575 -25.61 20.75 42.85
CA LYS A 575 -24.88 19.59 42.33
C LYS A 575 -24.66 19.84 40.84
N THR A 576 -23.47 20.25 40.44
CA THR A 576 -23.04 20.24 39.07
C THR A 576 -23.04 18.77 38.57
N ASN A 577 -23.99 18.44 37.71
CA ASN A 577 -24.00 17.16 36.99
C ASN A 577 -22.80 17.13 36.05
N ARG A 578 -21.66 16.63 36.55
CA ARG A 578 -20.49 16.29 35.73
C ARG A 578 -20.84 14.98 35.03
N HIS A 579 -20.90 14.99 33.70
CA HIS A 579 -21.19 13.79 32.91
C HIS A 579 -20.02 12.79 33.07
N ALA A 580 -20.35 11.62 33.60
CA ALA A 580 -19.46 10.48 33.63
C ALA A 580 -19.30 9.91 32.21
N ILE A 581 -18.08 9.77 31.74
CA ILE A 581 -17.77 9.11 30.46
C ILE A 581 -17.07 7.79 30.77
N ASN A 582 -17.62 6.68 30.31
CA ASN A 582 -17.15 5.32 30.62
C ASN A 582 -16.98 5.04 32.13
N GLY A 583 -17.90 5.56 32.99
CA GLY A 583 -17.84 5.32 34.43
C GLY A 583 -16.76 6.09 35.19
N VAL A 584 -16.09 7.07 34.58
CA VAL A 584 -15.04 7.87 35.22
C VAL A 584 -15.32 9.36 35.02
N ILE A 585 -15.07 10.14 36.07
CA ILE A 585 -15.13 11.62 36.06
C ILE A 585 -13.71 12.14 36.12
N VAL A 586 -13.34 13.03 35.17
CA VAL A 586 -12.06 13.74 35.17
C VAL A 586 -12.28 15.11 35.82
N GLU A 587 -11.45 15.46 36.80
CA GLU A 587 -11.51 16.79 37.42
C GLU A 587 -10.90 17.83 36.47
N ASP A 588 -11.52 19.00 36.40
CA ASP A 588 -11.11 20.17 35.59
C ASP A 588 -11.18 20.02 34.04
N ILE A 589 -11.83 18.96 33.52
CA ILE A 589 -12.05 18.79 32.08
C ILE A 589 -13.49 18.36 31.83
N ASP A 590 -14.28 19.19 31.17
CA ASP A 590 -15.71 18.95 30.98
C ASP A 590 -16.08 17.92 29.89
N SER A 591 -15.19 17.63 28.93
CA SER A 591 -15.39 16.57 27.95
C SER A 591 -14.06 16.10 27.36
N CYS A 592 -13.63 14.89 27.66
CA CYS A 592 -12.46 14.25 27.05
C CYS A 592 -12.72 12.78 26.77
N MET A 593 -12.07 12.22 25.75
CA MET A 593 -12.07 10.77 25.54
C MET A 593 -11.32 10.09 26.69
N ILE A 594 -11.97 9.10 27.32
CA ILE A 594 -11.37 8.30 28.37
C ILE A 594 -11.03 6.92 27.83
N LYS A 595 -9.81 6.48 28.06
CA LYS A 595 -9.32 5.15 27.71
C LYS A 595 -8.68 4.52 28.93
N PHE A 596 -9.07 3.28 29.26
CA PHE A 596 -8.39 2.53 30.31
C PHE A 596 -7.06 1.98 29.82
N ALA A 597 -6.02 2.15 30.64
CA ALA A 597 -4.67 1.72 30.31
C ALA A 597 -4.57 0.18 30.31
N LYS A 598 -4.10 -0.37 29.21
CA LYS A 598 -3.93 -1.83 29.05
C LYS A 598 -2.91 -2.42 30.02
N CYS A 599 -1.90 -1.64 30.45
CA CYS A 599 -0.83 -2.10 31.34
C CYS A 599 -1.29 -2.41 32.77
N CYS A 600 -2.48 -1.95 33.20
CA CYS A 600 -2.95 -2.16 34.58
C CYS A 600 -4.46 -2.44 34.69
N THR A 601 -5.21 -2.37 33.59
CA THR A 601 -6.64 -2.69 33.46
C THR A 601 -7.46 -2.31 34.71
N PRO A 602 -7.61 -0.97 35.00
CA PRO A 602 -8.30 -0.51 36.21
C PRO A 602 -9.79 -0.90 36.19
N VAL A 603 -10.33 -1.27 37.35
CA VAL A 603 -11.75 -1.61 37.53
C VAL A 603 -12.37 -0.72 38.63
N PRO A 604 -13.71 -0.52 38.67
CA PRO A 604 -14.36 0.29 39.72
C PRO A 604 -13.97 -0.20 41.11
N GLY A 605 -13.54 0.74 41.96
CA GLY A 605 -13.00 0.47 43.28
C GLY A 605 -11.47 0.52 43.38
N ASP A 606 -10.74 0.48 42.25
CA ASP A 606 -9.31 0.77 42.25
C ASP A 606 -9.04 2.27 42.45
N ALA A 607 -7.95 2.61 43.12
CA ALA A 607 -7.40 3.96 43.13
C ALA A 607 -6.84 4.30 41.76
N ILE A 608 -7.38 5.32 41.08
CA ILE A 608 -7.05 5.67 39.69
C ILE A 608 -6.47 7.07 39.55
N CYS A 609 -5.63 7.25 38.54
CA CYS A 609 -5.07 8.52 38.08
C CYS A 609 -5.13 8.62 36.55
N GLY A 610 -5.28 9.82 36.03
CA GLY A 610 -5.42 10.08 34.59
C GLY A 610 -4.15 10.69 33.99
N PHE A 611 -3.74 10.26 32.82
CA PHE A 611 -2.63 10.83 32.06
C PHE A 611 -3.15 11.40 30.74
N ILE A 612 -2.89 12.69 30.50
CA ILE A 612 -3.25 13.37 29.25
C ILE A 612 -2.33 12.92 28.12
N THR A 613 -2.90 12.24 27.13
CA THR A 613 -2.17 11.74 25.94
C THR A 613 -2.27 12.76 24.79
N LYS A 614 -1.21 12.89 23.98
CA LYS A 614 -1.23 13.79 22.82
C LYS A 614 -2.19 13.23 21.75
N GLY A 615 -3.34 13.91 21.57
CA GLY A 615 -4.31 13.59 20.51
C GLY A 615 -5.35 12.51 20.84
N PHE A 616 -5.30 11.81 22.00
CA PHE A 616 -6.15 10.67 22.33
C PHE A 616 -6.94 10.77 23.65
N GLY A 617 -7.02 11.96 24.27
CA GLY A 617 -7.74 12.17 25.55
C GLY A 617 -6.97 11.72 26.79
N VAL A 618 -7.66 11.22 27.81
CA VAL A 618 -7.09 10.82 29.10
C VAL A 618 -7.01 9.30 29.20
N SER A 619 -5.78 8.80 29.44
CA SER A 619 -5.55 7.39 29.76
C SER A 619 -5.60 7.19 31.28
N VAL A 620 -6.54 6.36 31.75
CA VAL A 620 -6.76 6.08 33.17
C VAL A 620 -5.92 4.88 33.60
N HIS A 621 -5.03 5.10 34.57
CA HIS A 621 -4.19 4.07 35.19
C HIS A 621 -4.61 3.84 36.63
N ARG A 622 -4.24 2.69 37.17
CA ARG A 622 -4.20 2.50 38.63
C ARG A 622 -3.06 3.32 39.21
N CYS A 623 -3.25 3.85 40.43
CA CYS A 623 -2.23 4.66 41.09
C CYS A 623 -0.96 3.86 41.48
N ASP A 624 -1.08 2.54 41.61
CA ASP A 624 0.02 1.60 41.90
C ASP A 624 0.70 1.04 40.62
N CYS A 625 0.29 1.47 39.42
CA CYS A 625 0.87 1.01 38.17
C CYS A 625 2.32 1.53 38.02
N PRO A 626 3.28 0.69 37.58
CA PRO A 626 4.66 1.15 37.32
C PRO A 626 4.74 2.34 36.38
N ASN A 627 3.84 2.43 35.39
CA ASN A 627 3.78 3.56 34.45
C ASN A 627 3.23 4.84 35.10
N ALA A 628 2.59 4.75 36.26
CA ALA A 628 2.13 5.89 37.05
C ALA A 628 3.12 6.28 38.18
N ALA A 629 4.20 5.52 38.37
CA ALA A 629 5.21 5.78 39.40
C ALA A 629 5.94 7.11 39.19
N ASN A 630 6.09 7.57 37.96
CA ASN A 630 6.80 8.83 37.59
C ASN A 630 5.86 10.03 37.51
N ARG A 631 4.68 10.01 38.13
CA ARG A 631 3.70 11.10 38.08
C ARG A 631 4.19 12.42 38.68
N ASP A 632 5.11 12.35 39.63
CA ASP A 632 5.68 13.51 40.32
C ASP A 632 6.93 14.06 39.61
N HIS A 633 7.33 13.48 38.45
CA HIS A 633 8.51 13.98 37.72
C HIS A 633 8.20 15.35 37.08
N PRO A 634 9.07 16.39 37.26
CA PRO A 634 8.76 17.76 36.85
C PRO A 634 8.32 17.96 35.40
N VAL A 635 8.83 17.16 34.48
CA VAL A 635 8.51 17.25 33.04
C VAL A 635 7.12 16.64 32.69
N GLN A 636 6.59 15.75 33.53
CA GLN A 636 5.35 15.04 33.26
C GLN A 636 4.22 15.37 34.22
N ALA A 637 4.51 16.01 35.36
CA ALA A 637 3.54 16.33 36.41
C ALA A 637 2.32 17.11 35.88
N ALA A 638 2.52 18.05 34.97
CA ALA A 638 1.46 18.86 34.37
C ALA A 638 0.50 18.06 33.46
N ARG A 639 0.81 16.81 33.12
CA ARG A 639 -0.03 15.93 32.28
C ARG A 639 -0.82 14.92 33.09
N TRP A 640 -0.61 14.82 34.37
CA TRP A 640 -1.37 13.98 35.28
C TRP A 640 -2.55 14.76 35.85
N VAL A 641 -3.75 14.18 35.72
CA VAL A 641 -5.03 14.77 36.18
C VAL A 641 -5.70 13.84 37.19
N ARG A 642 -6.44 14.45 38.11
CA ARG A 642 -7.25 13.68 39.06
C ARG A 642 -8.46 13.12 38.38
N VAL A 643 -8.68 11.84 38.60
CA VAL A 643 -9.83 11.12 38.08
C VAL A 643 -10.46 10.29 39.21
N ARG A 644 -11.77 10.11 39.13
CA ARG A 644 -12.53 9.31 40.10
C ARG A 644 -13.59 8.50 39.40
N TRP A 645 -13.97 7.36 39.97
CA TRP A 645 -15.10 6.58 39.50
C TRP A 645 -16.42 7.35 39.73
N ALA A 646 -17.33 7.26 38.76
CA ALA A 646 -18.70 7.72 38.91
C ALA A 646 -19.45 6.69 39.73
N ASN A 647 -20.27 7.14 40.70
CA ASN A 647 -21.17 6.25 41.44
C ASN A 647 -22.26 5.78 40.45
N GLU A 648 -22.35 4.49 40.14
CA GLU A 648 -23.36 3.85 39.29
C GLU A 648 -23.01 3.65 37.79
N ASP A 649 -22.11 2.74 37.51
CA ASP A 649 -22.13 2.05 36.21
C ASP A 649 -22.12 0.53 36.44
N ASN A 650 -23.20 -0.15 36.07
CA ASN A 650 -23.36 -1.60 36.12
C ASN A 650 -22.72 -2.29 34.89
N GLN A 651 -21.81 -1.61 34.19
CA GLN A 651 -21.14 -2.19 33.04
C GLN A 651 -19.99 -3.10 33.47
N PRO A 652 -19.81 -4.25 32.80
CA PRO A 652 -18.69 -5.14 33.09
C PRO A 652 -17.36 -4.52 32.57
N PHE A 653 -16.32 -4.62 33.38
CA PHE A 653 -14.95 -4.17 33.07
C PHE A 653 -14.05 -5.35 32.84
N GLU A 654 -13.24 -5.26 31.80
CA GLU A 654 -12.29 -6.30 31.45
C GLU A 654 -11.01 -6.19 32.28
N THR A 655 -10.58 -7.31 32.87
CA THR A 655 -9.34 -7.38 33.64
C THR A 655 -8.58 -8.68 33.35
N THR A 656 -7.27 -8.68 33.69
CA THR A 656 -6.39 -9.81 33.47
C THR A 656 -5.73 -10.19 34.79
N LEU A 657 -5.76 -11.49 35.15
CA LEU A 657 -5.00 -12.07 36.25
C LEU A 657 -3.97 -13.04 35.72
N GLU A 658 -2.76 -12.96 36.23
CA GLU A 658 -1.72 -13.95 36.06
C GLU A 658 -1.59 -14.77 37.35
N LEU A 659 -1.63 -16.10 37.20
CA LEU A 659 -1.48 -17.06 38.31
C LEU A 659 -0.12 -17.74 38.19
N ASP A 660 0.67 -17.66 39.23
CA ASP A 660 1.92 -18.38 39.34
C ASP A 660 1.63 -19.76 39.97
N CYS A 661 1.96 -20.82 39.26
CA CYS A 661 1.57 -22.19 39.63
C CYS A 661 2.74 -23.15 39.57
N ILE A 662 2.60 -24.28 40.27
CA ILE A 662 3.45 -25.46 40.10
C ILE A 662 2.78 -26.37 39.07
N THR A 663 3.53 -26.75 38.03
CA THR A 663 2.99 -27.51 36.89
C THR A 663 2.47 -28.89 37.35
N ARG A 664 1.22 -29.19 37.02
CA ARG A 664 0.61 -30.51 37.15
C ARG A 664 -0.49 -30.74 36.11
N ASP A 665 -0.78 -32.01 35.85
CA ASP A 665 -1.88 -32.40 35.00
C ASP A 665 -3.23 -31.95 35.57
N GLY A 666 -4.12 -31.46 34.74
CA GLY A 666 -5.46 -31.01 35.09
C GLY A 666 -5.58 -29.62 35.72
N LEU A 667 -4.48 -28.89 35.95
CA LEU A 667 -4.52 -27.56 36.58
C LEU A 667 -5.31 -26.56 35.77
N LEU A 668 -5.17 -26.60 34.43
CA LEU A 668 -5.95 -25.74 33.50
C LEU A 668 -7.47 -25.97 33.64
N LEU A 669 -7.87 -27.25 33.83
CA LEU A 669 -9.27 -27.65 34.02
C LEU A 669 -9.79 -27.12 35.36
N ASP A 670 -9.00 -27.17 36.41
CA ASP A 670 -9.37 -26.67 37.73
C ASP A 670 -9.58 -25.15 37.73
N VAL A 671 -8.69 -24.42 37.04
CA VAL A 671 -8.83 -22.97 36.86
C VAL A 671 -10.11 -22.65 36.04
N ALA A 672 -10.33 -23.33 34.92
CA ALA A 672 -11.52 -23.14 34.08
C ALA A 672 -12.81 -23.49 34.85
N THR A 673 -12.83 -24.57 35.62
CA THR A 673 -13.99 -24.98 36.44
C THR A 673 -14.28 -23.97 37.53
N THR A 674 -13.25 -23.43 38.19
CA THR A 674 -13.39 -22.41 39.23
C THR A 674 -13.97 -21.14 38.68
N MET A 675 -13.51 -20.70 37.48
CA MET A 675 -14.05 -19.51 36.79
C MET A 675 -15.51 -19.72 36.37
N THR A 676 -15.85 -20.90 35.85
CA THR A 676 -17.22 -21.26 35.47
C THR A 676 -18.15 -21.29 36.68
N THR A 677 -17.69 -21.89 37.80
CA THR A 677 -18.43 -21.94 39.06
C THR A 677 -18.64 -20.54 39.65
N ALA A 678 -17.68 -19.63 39.46
CA ALA A 678 -17.81 -18.23 39.84
C ALA A 678 -18.78 -17.43 38.95
N ARG A 679 -19.32 -18.04 37.87
CA ARG A 679 -20.23 -17.42 36.87
C ARG A 679 -19.65 -16.17 36.21
N VAL A 680 -18.34 -16.21 35.95
CA VAL A 680 -17.62 -15.09 35.36
C VAL A 680 -17.45 -15.36 33.85
N ARG A 681 -17.61 -14.33 33.05
CA ARG A 681 -17.40 -14.43 31.60
C ARG A 681 -15.90 -14.36 31.29
N VAL A 682 -15.30 -15.54 31.07
CA VAL A 682 -13.90 -15.66 30.63
C VAL A 682 -13.81 -15.39 29.14
N LYS A 683 -12.90 -14.51 28.72
CA LYS A 683 -12.60 -14.20 27.32
C LYS A 683 -11.43 -15.02 26.80
N GLU A 684 -10.36 -15.11 27.61
CA GLU A 684 -9.15 -15.80 27.23
C GLU A 684 -8.58 -16.53 28.46
N LEU A 685 -8.08 -17.75 28.26
CA LEU A 685 -7.36 -18.53 29.26
C LEU A 685 -6.16 -19.16 28.58
N PHE A 686 -4.98 -18.75 28.98
CA PHE A 686 -3.72 -19.21 28.40
C PHE A 686 -2.76 -19.68 29.48
N GLY A 687 -2.16 -20.88 29.31
CA GLY A 687 -1.13 -21.45 30.19
C GLY A 687 0.20 -21.51 29.49
N LYS A 688 1.28 -21.13 30.18
CA LYS A 688 2.66 -21.22 29.69
C LYS A 688 3.51 -21.93 30.75
N ASP A 689 4.16 -23.03 30.36
CA ASP A 689 5.13 -23.71 31.21
C ASP A 689 6.46 -22.96 31.22
N LEU A 690 7.05 -22.91 32.42
CA LEU A 690 8.32 -22.29 32.71
C LEU A 690 9.35 -23.34 33.15
N PRO A 691 10.65 -23.08 32.97
CA PRO A 691 11.69 -23.98 33.47
C PRO A 691 11.57 -24.22 34.99
N GLY A 692 11.85 -25.46 35.43
CA GLY A 692 11.84 -25.81 36.85
C GLY A 692 10.46 -26.24 37.41
N GLY A 693 9.57 -26.78 36.58
CA GLY A 693 8.27 -27.32 37.04
C GLY A 693 7.28 -26.25 37.48
N LYS A 694 7.39 -25.04 36.94
CA LYS A 694 6.47 -23.92 37.18
C LYS A 694 5.67 -23.64 35.94
N SER A 695 4.45 -23.09 36.09
CA SER A 695 3.61 -22.61 35.01
C SER A 695 2.95 -21.31 35.41
N THR A 696 2.68 -20.47 34.39
CA THR A 696 1.90 -19.23 34.56
C THR A 696 0.63 -19.32 33.72
N PHE A 697 -0.52 -19.10 34.36
CA PHE A 697 -1.81 -19.02 33.69
C PHE A 697 -2.27 -17.57 33.61
N THR A 698 -2.55 -17.08 32.42
CA THR A 698 -3.13 -15.78 32.18
C THR A 698 -4.61 -15.95 31.92
N VAL A 699 -5.45 -15.33 32.77
CA VAL A 699 -6.91 -15.38 32.68
C VAL A 699 -7.45 -13.97 32.43
N LYS A 700 -8.11 -13.76 31.31
CA LYS A 700 -8.76 -12.52 30.94
C LYS A 700 -10.28 -12.66 31.04
N PHE A 701 -10.93 -11.82 31.83
CA PHE A 701 -12.35 -11.94 32.16
C PHE A 701 -12.99 -10.61 32.53
N GLU A 702 -14.31 -10.61 32.62
CA GLU A 702 -15.10 -9.42 32.94
C GLU A 702 -15.54 -9.43 34.43
N VAL A 703 -15.41 -8.26 35.09
CA VAL A 703 -15.85 -8.04 36.48
C VAL A 703 -16.56 -6.68 36.62
N LYS A 704 -17.40 -6.56 37.62
CA LYS A 704 -18.12 -5.31 37.89
C LYS A 704 -17.31 -4.32 38.72
N ASN A 705 -16.50 -4.83 39.66
CA ASN A 705 -15.71 -4.00 40.59
C ASN A 705 -14.53 -4.77 41.20
N ALA A 706 -13.71 -4.05 41.95
CA ALA A 706 -12.55 -4.62 42.64
C ALA A 706 -12.90 -5.68 43.69
N ALA A 707 -14.03 -5.56 44.36
CA ALA A 707 -14.49 -6.53 45.38
C ALA A 707 -14.81 -7.90 44.73
N GLU A 708 -15.49 -7.87 43.57
CA GLU A 708 -15.75 -9.10 42.79
C GLU A 708 -14.44 -9.74 42.28
N LEU A 709 -13.53 -8.91 41.82
CA LEU A 709 -12.20 -9.36 41.39
C LEU A 709 -11.44 -10.03 42.53
N ASP A 710 -11.41 -9.45 43.71
CA ASP A 710 -10.75 -10.02 44.91
C ASP A 710 -11.42 -11.33 45.35
N SER A 711 -12.75 -11.43 45.26
CA SER A 711 -13.47 -12.69 45.52
C SER A 711 -13.02 -13.79 44.55
N ILE A 712 -12.89 -13.50 43.25
CA ILE A 712 -12.49 -14.43 42.23
C ILE A 712 -11.00 -14.81 42.44
N ARG A 713 -10.17 -13.84 42.72
CA ARG A 713 -8.75 -14.04 43.04
C ARG A 713 -8.55 -15.01 44.21
N ASN A 714 -9.30 -14.82 45.30
CA ASN A 714 -9.22 -15.69 46.47
C ASN A 714 -9.67 -17.12 46.15
N LYS A 715 -10.70 -17.31 45.30
CA LYS A 715 -11.13 -18.63 44.85
C LYS A 715 -10.05 -19.32 44.01
N LEU A 716 -9.36 -18.59 43.14
CA LEU A 716 -8.27 -19.11 42.31
C LEU A 716 -7.04 -19.48 43.15
N LEU A 717 -6.70 -18.68 44.20
CA LEU A 717 -5.61 -18.98 45.13
C LEU A 717 -5.86 -20.21 46.00
N ASN A 718 -7.13 -20.61 46.18
CA ASN A 718 -7.49 -21.83 46.92
C ASN A 718 -7.33 -23.10 46.06
N ILE A 719 -7.04 -23.00 44.79
CA ILE A 719 -6.74 -24.17 43.96
C ILE A 719 -5.36 -24.71 44.35
N ARG A 720 -5.30 -26.02 44.57
CA ARG A 720 -4.03 -26.69 44.89
C ARG A 720 -2.98 -26.41 43.83
N ASP A 721 -1.75 -26.10 44.25
CA ASP A 721 -0.60 -25.77 43.39
C ASP A 721 -0.64 -24.42 42.72
N VAL A 722 -1.61 -23.55 43.01
CA VAL A 722 -1.56 -22.10 42.69
C VAL A 722 -0.83 -21.42 43.86
N VAL A 723 0.33 -20.86 43.57
CA VAL A 723 1.25 -20.29 44.58
C VAL A 723 1.03 -18.78 44.74
N GLY A 724 0.62 -18.12 43.71
CA GLY A 724 0.45 -16.67 43.72
C GLY A 724 -0.45 -16.15 42.60
N SER A 725 -0.89 -14.92 42.75
CA SER A 725 -1.61 -14.22 41.67
C SER A 725 -1.20 -12.77 41.63
N ARG A 726 -1.08 -12.24 40.40
CA ARG A 726 -0.83 -10.84 40.16
C ARG A 726 -1.75 -10.33 39.06
N ARG A 727 -2.04 -9.03 39.07
CA ARG A 727 -2.73 -8.42 37.93
C ARG A 727 -1.78 -8.36 36.76
N GLY A 728 -2.21 -8.97 35.65
CA GLY A 728 -1.38 -9.13 34.44
C GLY A 728 -1.05 -7.78 33.82
N GLN A 729 0.17 -7.67 33.29
CA GLN A 729 0.56 -6.61 32.37
C GLN A 729 0.34 -7.15 30.96
N ASN A 730 -0.51 -6.49 30.14
CA ASN A 730 -0.64 -6.78 28.70
C ASN A 730 0.48 -6.09 27.92
#